data_b2bc4debd51f3aad4a937c8a96fabf6e
#
_entry.id   b2bc4debd51f3aad4a937c8a96fabf6e
#
_cell.length_a   1.000
_cell.length_b   1.000
_cell.length_c   1.000
_cell.angle_alpha   90.00
_cell.angle_beta   90.00
_cell.angle_gamma   90.00
#
_symmetry.space_group_name_H-M   'P 1'
#
loop_
_entity.id
_entity.type
_entity.pdbx_description
1 polymer ?
#
loop_
_entity_poly.entity_id
_entity_poly.type
_entity_poly.pdbx_seq_one_letter_code
_entity_poly.pdbx_strand_id
1 'polypeptide(L)'
;MVIAFLARLAAKLFWRVRVSGEPAPLFGRRVLIIANHPHPLDAFFLGCCLPVRPVVLFPREELRSFRTRLLARFFDHETWDINDPMTVKKALRLIERGRIVAMFPEGRVERAANVMKIYEGAAMLAMRSGASLVPIHVEHREDRGFGDTRVQLHIHSATHIDPRRQAGPRARREAGARELAATMQAAAFRSHVAQGLYDAFLDAVQRRGRRTEILEDMREEPKTYGDLLKASLAIGRWLARYTQPGETVGVMLPNMFASVGAVLGLQCQGRVAAMLNYTSGPHGIESARVTANLRTVVTSRAFVEQAGLEPLIAALEGVRILHLEDIRQEFGVLDKLWLVGFAMRAPRLVRVRVNPHDVAAILFTSGSEGRPKGVALSHAAMQANIRQIATVLDFSPADKVLNALPMYHVYSFTAGVWLCLLTGTQLFLYVSPLRYRAIPEIAYRRDATYLFGTSTFLGFYARHAHPGDFGTVRYVISGGEKLGEEVAKTWLEKFGLRIFEGYGATECTVISLSTPLGYRQGCVGRLLPGTEARIEKVPGIERGGVLHVRGPALMLGYMQYDAPGLIQPVSSEFGEGWYRTGDVVDIDDEGFLRIVGRVKRFAKIAGEMVSLDQVERVAAAASPACLHAAVLKLEAAGGETTVLFTADPELTRSRLLKAARALGAQELAVARNMIHMPEIPLLGNGKTDYVRLMELVADDSVWATRC
;
A
#
# COMPACT_ATOMS: atom_id res chain seq x y z
N MET A 1 -23.60 41.32 6.42
CA MET A 1 -22.11 41.42 6.60
C MET A 1 -21.69 41.10 8.03
N VAL A 2 -22.26 41.72 9.04
CA VAL A 2 -21.94 41.54 10.47
C VAL A 2 -22.14 40.07 10.93
N ILE A 3 -23.27 39.45 10.57
CA ILE A 3 -23.59 38.07 10.98
C ILE A 3 -22.59 37.04 10.44
N ALA A 4 -22.16 37.17 9.18
CA ALA A 4 -21.15 36.29 8.59
C ALA A 4 -19.75 36.49 9.21
N PHE A 5 -19.43 37.70 9.62
CA PHE A 5 -18.20 38.00 10.36
C PHE A 5 -18.22 37.35 11.74
N LEU A 6 -19.33 37.46 12.47
CA LEU A 6 -19.49 36.83 13.77
C LEU A 6 -19.43 35.27 13.68
N ALA A 7 -20.06 34.72 12.65
CA ALA A 7 -19.98 33.26 12.38
C ALA A 7 -18.56 32.80 12.08
N ARG A 8 -17.80 33.56 11.28
CA ARG A 8 -16.37 33.29 11.02
C ARG A 8 -15.51 33.40 12.28
N LEU A 9 -15.78 34.40 13.11
CA LEU A 9 -15.08 34.58 14.38
C LEU A 9 -15.38 33.42 15.32
N ALA A 10 -16.65 33.01 15.45
CA ALA A 10 -17.05 31.85 16.22
C ALA A 10 -16.39 30.56 15.73
N ALA A 11 -16.37 30.33 14.39
CA ALA A 11 -15.67 29.18 13.81
C ALA A 11 -14.19 29.15 14.14
N LYS A 12 -13.51 30.31 14.11
CA LYS A 12 -12.09 30.43 14.49
C LYS A 12 -11.85 30.19 15.98
N LEU A 13 -12.75 30.65 16.86
CA LEU A 13 -12.61 30.52 18.30
C LEU A 13 -12.96 29.11 18.80
N PHE A 14 -14.11 28.55 18.36
CA PHE A 14 -14.62 27.28 18.87
C PHE A 14 -14.04 26.04 18.15
N TRP A 15 -13.77 26.15 16.85
CA TRP A 15 -13.26 25.04 16.04
C TRP A 15 -11.85 25.29 15.49
N ARG A 16 -11.21 26.40 15.88
CA ARG A 16 -9.86 26.79 15.44
C ARG A 16 -9.65 26.59 13.93
N VAL A 17 -10.67 26.96 13.14
CA VAL A 17 -10.65 26.76 11.69
C VAL A 17 -9.47 27.50 11.05
N ARG A 18 -8.66 26.77 10.28
CA ARG A 18 -7.56 27.32 9.48
C ARG A 18 -7.80 27.03 8.01
N VAL A 19 -7.52 28.02 7.18
CA VAL A 19 -7.53 27.89 5.72
C VAL A 19 -6.09 27.95 5.25
N SER A 20 -5.65 26.99 4.45
CA SER A 20 -4.32 26.90 3.89
C SER A 20 -4.38 26.62 2.40
N GLY A 21 -3.25 26.71 1.70
CA GLY A 21 -3.15 26.58 0.27
C GLY A 21 -3.30 27.93 -0.46
N GLU A 22 -3.34 27.88 -1.77
CA GLU A 22 -3.41 29.07 -2.63
C GLU A 22 -4.85 29.50 -2.89
N PRO A 23 -5.31 30.69 -2.47
CA PRO A 23 -6.69 31.13 -2.67
C PRO A 23 -6.97 31.64 -4.08
N ALA A 24 -5.95 31.92 -4.90
CA ALA A 24 -6.12 32.51 -6.24
C ALA A 24 -7.12 31.75 -7.13
N PRO A 25 -7.16 30.41 -7.16
CA PRO A 25 -8.13 29.65 -7.96
C PRO A 25 -9.60 29.93 -7.63
N LEU A 26 -9.89 30.42 -6.42
CA LEU A 26 -11.26 30.74 -6.00
C LEU A 26 -11.82 32.03 -6.62
N PHE A 27 -10.98 32.87 -7.21
CA PHE A 27 -11.38 34.16 -7.78
C PHE A 27 -11.61 34.11 -9.30
N GLY A 28 -11.73 32.91 -9.88
CA GLY A 28 -12.02 32.70 -11.30
C GLY A 28 -13.43 33.09 -11.69
N ARG A 29 -13.70 33.24 -13.00
CA ARG A 29 -15.02 33.61 -13.53
C ARG A 29 -16.09 32.53 -13.34
N ARG A 30 -15.72 31.26 -13.43
CA ARG A 30 -16.58 30.08 -13.23
C ARG A 30 -15.86 29.11 -12.33
N VAL A 31 -16.26 29.04 -11.09
CA VAL A 31 -15.60 28.20 -10.10
C VAL A 31 -16.60 27.23 -9.50
N LEU A 32 -16.23 25.96 -9.50
CA LEU A 32 -16.92 24.89 -8.79
C LEU A 32 -15.99 24.32 -7.75
N ILE A 33 -16.29 24.58 -6.48
CA ILE A 33 -15.58 24.01 -5.35
C ILE A 33 -16.10 22.60 -5.13
N ILE A 34 -15.18 21.65 -4.99
CA ILE A 34 -15.46 20.25 -4.63
C ILE A 34 -14.77 19.93 -3.33
N ALA A 35 -15.49 19.41 -2.35
CA ALA A 35 -14.94 19.08 -1.04
C ALA A 35 -15.38 17.69 -0.55
N ASN A 36 -14.54 17.00 0.24
CA ASN A 36 -14.95 15.84 1.03
C ASN A 36 -15.86 16.28 2.19
N HIS A 37 -16.68 15.34 2.71
CA HIS A 37 -17.71 15.66 3.71
C HIS A 37 -17.64 14.73 4.95
N PRO A 38 -16.56 14.81 5.76
CA PRO A 38 -16.39 13.97 6.94
C PRO A 38 -17.30 14.37 8.14
N HIS A 39 -17.86 15.59 8.16
CA HIS A 39 -18.62 16.09 9.30
C HIS A 39 -19.79 16.98 8.88
N PRO A 40 -20.96 16.93 9.56
CA PRO A 40 -22.15 17.74 9.21
C PRO A 40 -21.92 19.27 9.20
N LEU A 41 -20.89 19.77 9.88
CA LEU A 41 -20.56 21.20 9.92
C LEU A 41 -19.70 21.68 8.74
N ASP A 42 -19.28 20.82 7.82
CA ASP A 42 -18.38 21.21 6.74
C ASP A 42 -18.99 22.23 5.80
N ALA A 43 -20.29 22.09 5.53
CA ALA A 43 -21.02 23.08 4.76
C ALA A 43 -20.95 24.51 5.38
N PHE A 44 -21.04 24.60 6.70
CA PHE A 44 -20.89 25.85 7.43
C PHE A 44 -19.45 26.38 7.34
N PHE A 45 -18.44 25.51 7.48
CA PHE A 45 -17.04 25.94 7.36
C PHE A 45 -16.71 26.42 5.96
N LEU A 46 -17.15 25.70 4.91
CA LEU A 46 -16.98 26.15 3.52
C LEU A 46 -17.69 27.46 3.23
N GLY A 47 -18.94 27.60 3.69
CA GLY A 47 -19.75 28.81 3.45
C GLY A 47 -19.24 30.03 4.19
N CYS A 48 -18.71 29.89 5.40
CA CYS A 48 -18.34 31.02 6.26
C CYS A 48 -16.84 31.32 6.30
N CYS A 49 -15.95 30.31 6.18
CA CYS A 49 -14.53 30.48 6.49
C CYS A 49 -13.65 30.74 5.27
N LEU A 50 -14.09 30.40 4.07
CA LEU A 50 -13.35 30.67 2.84
C LEU A 50 -13.23 32.18 2.56
N PRO A 51 -12.19 32.60 1.78
CA PRO A 51 -12.05 34.04 1.38
C PRO A 51 -13.10 34.49 0.41
N VAL A 52 -13.89 33.61 -0.15
CA VAL A 52 -15.03 33.83 -1.05
C VAL A 52 -16.34 33.39 -0.42
N ARG A 53 -17.48 33.78 -1.00
CA ARG A 53 -18.81 33.33 -0.54
C ARG A 53 -19.42 32.38 -1.57
N PRO A 54 -19.21 31.08 -1.44
CA PRO A 54 -19.83 30.11 -2.32
C PRO A 54 -21.30 29.92 -1.97
N VAL A 55 -22.10 29.54 -2.97
CA VAL A 55 -23.40 28.91 -2.77
C VAL A 55 -23.17 27.43 -2.53
N VAL A 56 -23.40 26.96 -1.30
CA VAL A 56 -23.16 25.55 -0.93
C VAL A 56 -24.39 24.73 -1.35
N LEU A 57 -24.16 23.69 -2.16
CA LEU A 57 -25.18 22.69 -2.49
C LEU A 57 -25.34 21.74 -1.34
N PHE A 58 -26.51 21.69 -0.76
CA PHE A 58 -26.75 21.04 0.53
C PHE A 58 -27.84 19.96 0.41
N PRO A 59 -27.61 18.73 0.86
CA PRO A 59 -28.63 17.68 0.82
C PRO A 59 -29.89 18.09 1.60
N ARG A 60 -31.06 17.94 0.97
CA ARG A 60 -32.35 18.32 1.57
C ARG A 60 -32.61 17.63 2.89
N GLU A 61 -32.09 16.41 3.04
CA GLU A 61 -32.25 15.60 4.24
C GLU A 61 -31.52 16.18 5.46
N GLU A 62 -30.38 16.82 5.26
CA GLU A 62 -29.59 17.41 6.33
C GLU A 62 -30.25 18.65 6.94
N LEU A 63 -31.11 19.35 6.18
CA LEU A 63 -31.92 20.47 6.70
C LEU A 63 -33.07 20.03 7.62
N ARG A 64 -33.31 18.73 7.81
CA ARG A 64 -34.30 18.24 8.78
C ARG A 64 -33.88 18.50 10.23
N SER A 65 -32.56 18.56 10.50
CA SER A 65 -32.06 18.90 11.84
C SER A 65 -32.23 20.39 12.16
N PHE A 66 -32.71 20.68 13.36
CA PHE A 66 -32.84 22.07 13.84
C PHE A 66 -31.50 22.80 13.86
N ARG A 67 -30.43 22.10 14.25
CA ARG A 67 -29.05 22.65 14.32
C ARG A 67 -28.55 23.06 12.95
N THR A 68 -28.68 22.20 11.95
CA THR A 68 -28.25 22.50 10.56
C THR A 68 -29.08 23.62 9.93
N ARG A 69 -30.39 23.68 10.17
CA ARG A 69 -31.24 24.80 9.73
C ARG A 69 -30.82 26.13 10.33
N LEU A 70 -30.42 26.14 11.61
CA LEU A 70 -29.95 27.37 12.25
C LEU A 70 -28.63 27.82 11.64
N LEU A 71 -27.68 26.90 11.42
CA LEU A 71 -26.38 27.22 10.83
C LEU A 71 -26.48 27.61 9.35
N ALA A 72 -27.40 27.03 8.59
CA ALA A 72 -27.64 27.38 7.18
C ALA A 72 -28.04 28.85 6.95
N ARG A 73 -28.50 29.57 8.00
CA ARG A 73 -28.78 31.01 7.92
C ARG A 73 -27.53 31.89 7.80
N PHE A 74 -26.34 31.33 8.05
CA PHE A 74 -25.10 32.10 8.05
C PHE A 74 -24.34 32.08 6.72
N PHE A 75 -24.76 31.24 5.74
CA PHE A 75 -24.13 31.13 4.44
C PHE A 75 -25.15 30.92 3.31
N ASP A 76 -24.77 31.28 2.11
CA ASP A 76 -25.60 31.09 0.91
C ASP A 76 -25.69 29.60 0.57
N HIS A 77 -26.86 29.02 0.48
CA HIS A 77 -27.05 27.62 0.16
C HIS A 77 -28.23 27.39 -0.79
N GLU A 78 -28.16 26.26 -1.51
CA GLU A 78 -29.25 25.75 -2.34
C GLU A 78 -29.45 24.26 -2.00
N THR A 79 -30.72 23.83 -1.99
CA THR A 79 -31.03 22.43 -1.74
C THR A 79 -30.64 21.55 -2.92
N TRP A 80 -29.92 20.47 -2.64
CA TRP A 80 -29.49 19.47 -3.60
C TRP A 80 -30.27 18.20 -3.38
N ASP A 81 -30.94 17.70 -4.44
CA ASP A 81 -31.53 16.37 -4.48
C ASP A 81 -30.78 15.56 -5.55
N ILE A 82 -30.15 14.47 -5.14
CA ILE A 82 -29.31 13.63 -6.01
C ILE A 82 -30.15 12.98 -7.13
N ASN A 83 -31.43 12.73 -6.86
CA ASN A 83 -32.34 12.05 -7.76
C ASN A 83 -33.11 13.01 -8.68
N ASP A 84 -33.01 14.33 -8.45
CA ASP A 84 -33.68 15.33 -9.26
C ASP A 84 -32.76 16.00 -10.30
N PRO A 85 -32.91 15.69 -11.61
CA PRO A 85 -32.12 16.33 -12.67
C PRO A 85 -32.26 17.88 -12.74
N MET A 86 -33.33 18.43 -12.18
CA MET A 86 -33.55 19.89 -12.15
C MET A 86 -32.53 20.57 -11.21
N THR A 87 -32.06 19.89 -10.21
CA THR A 87 -31.02 20.40 -9.29
C THR A 87 -29.69 20.65 -10.01
N VAL A 88 -29.27 19.75 -10.92
CA VAL A 88 -28.11 19.98 -11.77
C VAL A 88 -28.25 21.18 -12.66
N LYS A 89 -29.46 21.38 -13.29
CA LYS A 89 -29.74 22.55 -14.11
C LYS A 89 -29.70 23.85 -13.30
N LYS A 90 -30.18 23.83 -12.07
CA LYS A 90 -30.17 24.99 -11.17
C LYS A 90 -28.74 25.38 -10.81
N ALA A 91 -27.90 24.40 -10.45
CA ALA A 91 -26.47 24.60 -10.15
C ALA A 91 -25.70 25.14 -11.37
N LEU A 92 -25.97 24.62 -12.59
CA LEU A 92 -25.38 25.14 -13.84
C LEU A 92 -25.70 26.60 -14.05
N ARG A 93 -26.99 27.01 -13.90
CA ARG A 93 -27.40 28.41 -14.02
C ARG A 93 -26.71 29.34 -13.02
N LEU A 94 -26.45 28.87 -11.79
CA LEU A 94 -25.68 29.65 -10.81
C LEU A 94 -24.25 29.88 -11.27
N ILE A 95 -23.57 28.87 -11.78
CA ILE A 95 -22.19 28.94 -12.31
C ILE A 95 -22.16 29.87 -13.55
N GLU A 96 -23.12 29.75 -14.47
CA GLU A 96 -23.23 30.59 -15.65
C GLU A 96 -23.43 32.08 -15.30
N ARG A 97 -24.11 32.35 -14.19
CA ARG A 97 -24.30 33.72 -13.64
C ARG A 97 -23.06 34.22 -12.87
N GLY A 98 -21.95 33.50 -12.89
CA GLY A 98 -20.71 33.86 -12.22
C GLY A 98 -20.72 33.67 -10.70
N ARG A 99 -21.70 32.91 -10.16
CA ARG A 99 -21.67 32.53 -8.73
C ARG A 99 -20.71 31.39 -8.53
N ILE A 100 -19.92 31.45 -7.46
CA ILE A 100 -19.09 30.33 -7.00
C ILE A 100 -20.02 29.30 -6.36
N VAL A 101 -19.97 28.08 -6.81
CA VAL A 101 -20.75 26.96 -6.25
C VAL A 101 -19.84 25.98 -5.53
N ALA A 102 -20.24 25.53 -4.37
CA ALA A 102 -19.54 24.48 -3.62
C ALA A 102 -20.44 23.24 -3.48
N MET A 103 -19.88 22.08 -3.68
CA MET A 103 -20.58 20.80 -3.51
C MET A 103 -19.75 19.74 -2.83
N PHE A 104 -20.44 18.76 -2.26
CA PHE A 104 -19.89 17.53 -1.73
C PHE A 104 -20.25 16.38 -2.70
N PRO A 105 -19.31 15.93 -3.54
CA PRO A 105 -19.61 14.93 -4.57
C PRO A 105 -20.03 13.56 -4.04
N GLU A 106 -19.74 13.30 -2.76
CA GLU A 106 -20.13 12.08 -2.04
C GLU A 106 -21.63 12.05 -1.67
N GLY A 107 -22.29 13.21 -1.70
CA GLY A 107 -23.75 13.38 -1.48
C GLY A 107 -24.24 13.03 -0.08
N ARG A 108 -23.37 12.68 0.84
CA ARG A 108 -23.66 12.36 2.25
C ARG A 108 -22.43 12.61 3.12
N VAL A 109 -22.67 12.74 4.42
CA VAL A 109 -21.57 12.74 5.39
C VAL A 109 -20.94 11.35 5.44
N GLU A 110 -19.65 11.26 5.08
CA GLU A 110 -18.89 10.02 5.11
C GLU A 110 -17.90 10.06 6.27
N ARG A 111 -18.03 9.13 7.22
CA ARG A 111 -17.11 9.06 8.37
C ARG A 111 -15.71 8.57 8.01
N ALA A 112 -15.59 7.83 6.91
CA ALA A 112 -14.30 7.55 6.30
C ALA A 112 -13.78 8.85 5.68
N ALA A 113 -12.54 9.24 6.01
CA ALA A 113 -11.94 10.48 5.50
C ALA A 113 -11.67 10.46 3.99
N ASN A 114 -12.07 9.40 3.28
CA ASN A 114 -11.71 9.10 1.91
C ASN A 114 -12.93 9.07 0.99
N VAL A 115 -12.74 9.59 -0.22
CA VAL A 115 -13.76 9.63 -1.27
C VAL A 115 -13.94 8.24 -1.88
N MET A 116 -14.95 7.51 -1.42
CA MET A 116 -15.22 6.14 -1.87
C MET A 116 -16.31 6.02 -2.92
N LYS A 117 -17.15 7.04 -3.04
CA LYS A 117 -18.23 7.07 -4.02
C LYS A 117 -18.48 8.50 -4.50
N ILE A 118 -18.62 8.65 -5.80
CA ILE A 118 -19.03 9.92 -6.43
C ILE A 118 -20.36 9.71 -7.13
N TYR A 119 -21.31 10.57 -6.85
CA TYR A 119 -22.60 10.55 -7.54
C TYR A 119 -22.47 11.07 -8.97
N GLU A 120 -23.15 10.40 -9.91
CA GLU A 120 -23.14 10.78 -11.33
C GLU A 120 -23.57 12.23 -11.58
N GLY A 121 -24.50 12.75 -10.78
CA GLY A 121 -24.94 14.13 -10.86
C GLY A 121 -23.82 15.14 -10.57
N ALA A 122 -22.94 14.84 -9.61
CA ALA A 122 -21.78 15.67 -9.30
C ALA A 122 -20.76 15.68 -10.46
N ALA A 123 -20.46 14.50 -11.00
CA ALA A 123 -19.59 14.38 -12.17
C ALA A 123 -20.19 15.10 -13.40
N MET A 124 -21.50 14.98 -13.61
CA MET A 124 -22.18 15.65 -14.70
C MET A 124 -22.17 17.18 -14.56
N LEU A 125 -22.33 17.70 -13.34
CA LEU A 125 -22.21 19.15 -13.06
C LEU A 125 -20.78 19.62 -13.36
N ALA A 126 -19.77 18.90 -12.88
CA ALA A 126 -18.37 19.21 -13.13
C ALA A 126 -18.04 19.29 -14.63
N MET A 127 -18.48 18.28 -15.40
CA MET A 127 -18.24 18.19 -16.84
C MET A 127 -18.98 19.26 -17.67
N ARG A 128 -20.26 19.54 -17.33
CA ARG A 128 -21.11 20.44 -18.13
C ARG A 128 -20.93 21.91 -17.80
N SER A 129 -20.45 22.22 -16.59
CA SER A 129 -20.29 23.60 -16.15
C SER A 129 -19.20 24.37 -16.91
N GLY A 130 -18.19 23.65 -17.45
CA GLY A 130 -16.95 24.24 -17.97
C GLY A 130 -16.22 25.09 -16.91
N ALA A 131 -16.51 24.87 -15.63
CA ALA A 131 -15.92 25.59 -14.53
C ALA A 131 -14.54 25.07 -14.17
N SER A 132 -13.70 25.94 -13.62
CA SER A 132 -12.49 25.53 -12.92
C SER A 132 -12.90 24.80 -11.63
N LEU A 133 -12.52 23.53 -11.52
CA LEU A 133 -12.75 22.74 -10.32
C LEU A 133 -11.68 23.06 -9.31
N VAL A 134 -12.07 23.55 -8.14
CA VAL A 134 -11.15 23.84 -7.03
C VAL A 134 -11.38 22.82 -5.93
N PRO A 135 -10.48 21.82 -5.79
CA PRO A 135 -10.59 20.85 -4.71
C PRO A 135 -10.25 21.50 -3.38
N ILE A 136 -11.09 21.27 -2.37
CA ILE A 136 -10.81 21.63 -0.97
C ILE A 136 -10.88 20.38 -0.13
N HIS A 137 -9.77 20.04 0.52
CA HIS A 137 -9.76 18.95 1.48
C HIS A 137 -10.07 19.48 2.88
N VAL A 138 -11.12 18.93 3.49
CA VAL A 138 -11.54 19.24 4.86
C VAL A 138 -10.97 18.17 5.79
N GLU A 139 -10.12 18.59 6.71
CA GLU A 139 -9.53 17.73 7.73
C GLU A 139 -10.02 18.16 9.11
N HIS A 140 -10.61 17.19 9.87
CA HIS A 140 -10.97 17.37 11.26
C HIS A 140 -9.92 16.70 12.15
N ARG A 141 -9.32 17.46 13.06
CA ARG A 141 -8.41 16.95 14.10
C ARG A 141 -9.09 17.10 15.44
N GLU A 142 -9.50 15.99 16.03
CA GLU A 142 -9.99 15.95 17.39
C GLU A 142 -8.80 15.86 18.36
N ASP A 143 -8.43 16.96 19.00
CA ASP A 143 -7.60 16.92 20.21
C ASP A 143 -8.55 16.68 21.40
N ARG A 144 -8.26 15.68 22.25
CA ARG A 144 -9.11 15.33 23.39
C ARG A 144 -9.10 16.45 24.44
N GLY A 145 -10.04 17.38 24.33
CA GLY A 145 -10.34 18.44 25.29
C GLY A 145 -11.65 19.11 24.89
N PHE A 146 -12.43 19.57 25.85
CA PHE A 146 -13.65 20.33 25.56
C PHE A 146 -13.26 21.59 24.76
N GLY A 147 -13.66 21.66 23.49
CA GLY A 147 -13.39 22.82 22.61
C GLY A 147 -12.11 22.71 21.76
N ASP A 148 -11.47 21.57 21.63
CA ASP A 148 -10.19 21.43 20.91
C ASP A 148 -10.28 20.74 19.56
N THR A 149 -11.42 20.84 18.89
CA THR A 149 -11.58 20.38 17.50
C THR A 149 -10.92 21.41 16.57
N ARG A 150 -9.87 21.00 15.87
CA ARG A 150 -9.21 21.81 14.83
C ARG A 150 -9.72 21.39 13.47
N VAL A 151 -10.17 22.36 12.67
CA VAL A 151 -10.59 22.13 11.29
C VAL A 151 -9.61 22.79 10.35
N GLN A 152 -9.12 22.07 9.37
CA GLN A 152 -8.28 22.60 8.30
C GLN A 152 -8.99 22.49 6.96
N LEU A 153 -9.01 23.60 6.23
CA LEU A 153 -9.51 23.68 4.84
C LEU A 153 -8.30 23.89 3.94
N HIS A 154 -7.91 22.86 3.20
CA HIS A 154 -6.77 22.92 2.28
C HIS A 154 -7.26 23.19 0.87
N ILE A 155 -6.96 24.39 0.34
CA ILE A 155 -7.30 24.81 -1.02
C ILE A 155 -6.21 24.31 -1.97
N HIS A 156 -6.58 23.58 -3.01
CA HIS A 156 -5.66 23.05 -4.01
C HIS A 156 -5.82 23.80 -5.35
N SER A 157 -4.82 23.61 -6.23
CA SER A 157 -4.83 24.19 -7.58
C SER A 157 -6.05 23.73 -8.36
N ALA A 158 -6.58 24.65 -9.18
CA ALA A 158 -7.72 24.35 -10.03
C ALA A 158 -7.38 23.29 -11.10
N THR A 159 -8.36 22.48 -11.44
CA THR A 159 -8.30 21.51 -12.53
C THR A 159 -9.55 21.57 -13.39
N HIS A 160 -9.55 20.86 -14.51
CA HIS A 160 -10.71 20.72 -15.39
C HIS A 160 -10.91 19.24 -15.72
N ILE A 161 -12.17 18.82 -15.83
CA ILE A 161 -12.54 17.49 -16.31
C ILE A 161 -12.95 17.60 -17.77
N ASP A 162 -12.22 16.94 -18.67
CA ASP A 162 -12.57 16.87 -20.09
C ASP A 162 -12.86 15.42 -20.54
N PRO A 163 -14.12 14.98 -20.51
CA PRO A 163 -14.51 13.63 -20.87
C PRO A 163 -14.68 13.42 -22.39
N ARG A 164 -14.34 14.39 -23.25
CA ARG A 164 -14.61 14.33 -24.71
C ARG A 164 -13.92 13.16 -25.41
N ARG A 165 -12.90 12.56 -24.79
CA ARG A 165 -12.16 11.42 -25.33
C ARG A 165 -12.94 10.09 -25.32
N GLN A 166 -14.09 10.03 -24.64
CA GLN A 166 -14.84 8.78 -24.47
C GLN A 166 -16.05 8.70 -25.43
N ALA A 167 -16.23 7.54 -26.06
CA ALA A 167 -17.37 7.27 -26.92
C ALA A 167 -18.60 6.89 -26.08
N GLY A 168 -19.71 7.65 -26.27
CA GLY A 168 -21.00 7.38 -25.66
C GLY A 168 -21.26 8.09 -24.31
N PRO A 169 -22.54 8.37 -24.00
CA PRO A 169 -22.93 9.17 -22.81
C PRO A 169 -22.64 8.48 -21.48
N ARG A 170 -22.77 7.15 -21.39
CA ARG A 170 -22.52 6.36 -20.18
C ARG A 170 -21.04 6.32 -19.86
N ALA A 171 -20.20 5.99 -20.84
CA ALA A 171 -18.75 5.94 -20.68
C ALA A 171 -18.17 7.29 -20.25
N ARG A 172 -18.71 8.42 -20.80
CA ARG A 172 -18.32 9.78 -20.39
C ARG A 172 -18.65 10.06 -18.93
N ARG A 173 -19.84 9.68 -18.45
CA ARG A 173 -20.23 9.88 -17.04
C ARG A 173 -19.34 9.08 -16.08
N GLU A 174 -19.11 7.82 -16.40
CA GLU A 174 -18.24 6.95 -15.61
C GLU A 174 -16.78 7.47 -15.58
N ALA A 175 -16.26 7.92 -16.73
CA ALA A 175 -14.93 8.51 -16.82
C ALA A 175 -14.84 9.82 -16.02
N GLY A 176 -15.85 10.70 -16.12
CA GLY A 176 -15.90 11.93 -15.34
C GLY A 176 -15.99 11.70 -13.83
N ALA A 177 -16.74 10.68 -13.39
CA ALA A 177 -16.79 10.31 -11.98
C ALA A 177 -15.45 9.79 -11.47
N ARG A 178 -14.75 8.98 -12.27
CA ARG A 178 -13.39 8.48 -11.94
C ARG A 178 -12.38 9.63 -11.85
N GLU A 179 -12.42 10.58 -12.79
CA GLU A 179 -11.50 11.72 -12.80
C GLU A 179 -11.76 12.68 -11.63
N LEU A 180 -13.03 12.90 -11.29
CA LEU A 180 -13.42 13.67 -10.11
C LEU A 180 -12.94 12.99 -8.82
N ALA A 181 -13.10 11.68 -8.71
CA ALA A 181 -12.59 10.90 -7.58
C ALA A 181 -11.06 11.01 -7.47
N ALA A 182 -10.34 10.84 -8.56
CA ALA A 182 -8.88 10.94 -8.59
C ALA A 182 -8.40 12.34 -8.18
N THR A 183 -9.11 13.38 -8.61
CA THR A 183 -8.83 14.78 -8.22
C THR A 183 -8.98 14.98 -6.72
N MET A 184 -10.04 14.46 -6.11
CA MET A 184 -10.25 14.58 -4.66
C MET A 184 -9.28 13.73 -3.86
N GLN A 185 -8.96 12.53 -4.32
CA GLN A 185 -7.95 11.67 -3.72
C GLN A 185 -6.56 12.34 -3.75
N ALA A 186 -6.19 12.95 -4.86
CA ALA A 186 -4.96 13.72 -4.97
C ALA A 186 -4.94 14.94 -4.03
N ALA A 187 -6.06 15.63 -3.85
CA ALA A 187 -6.18 16.73 -2.90
C ALA A 187 -6.01 16.26 -1.44
N ALA A 188 -6.69 15.17 -1.06
CA ALA A 188 -6.54 14.56 0.26
C ALA A 188 -5.09 14.13 0.53
N PHE A 189 -4.43 13.54 -0.46
CA PHE A 189 -3.03 13.14 -0.34
C PHE A 189 -2.09 14.35 -0.14
N ARG A 190 -2.22 15.41 -0.95
CA ARG A 190 -1.36 16.60 -0.89
C ARG A 190 -1.52 17.41 0.39
N SER A 191 -2.62 17.28 1.12
CA SER A 191 -2.87 18.00 2.37
C SER A 191 -2.04 17.48 3.54
N HIS A 192 -1.32 16.37 3.38
CA HIS A 192 -0.55 15.75 4.44
C HIS A 192 0.85 16.36 4.59
N VAL A 193 1.25 16.59 5.85
CA VAL A 193 2.61 16.97 6.23
C VAL A 193 3.33 15.75 6.81
N ALA A 194 4.47 15.40 6.22
CA ALA A 194 5.28 14.28 6.70
C ALA A 194 5.86 14.56 8.09
N GLN A 195 5.96 13.51 8.91
CA GLN A 195 6.53 13.53 10.25
C GLN A 195 7.27 12.21 10.54
N GLY A 196 7.88 12.07 11.72
CA GLY A 196 8.43 10.78 12.15
C GLY A 196 7.32 9.72 12.26
N LEU A 197 7.60 8.46 11.90
CA LEU A 197 6.61 7.37 12.00
C LEU A 197 6.09 7.19 13.42
N TYR A 198 6.95 7.36 14.44
CA TYR A 198 6.51 7.27 15.82
C TYR A 198 5.60 8.44 16.22
N ASP A 199 5.82 9.64 15.70
CA ASP A 199 4.91 10.77 15.88
C ASP A 199 3.55 10.50 15.24
N ALA A 200 3.53 9.92 14.04
CA ALA A 200 2.31 9.50 13.37
C ALA A 200 1.55 8.42 14.17
N PHE A 201 2.28 7.48 14.78
CA PHE A 201 1.70 6.49 15.70
C PHE A 201 1.11 7.16 16.95
N LEU A 202 1.81 8.12 17.56
CA LEU A 202 1.29 8.87 18.72
C LEU A 202 0.04 9.68 18.36
N ASP A 203 -0.03 10.23 17.14
CA ASP A 203 -1.25 10.89 16.63
C ASP A 203 -2.40 9.90 16.49
N ALA A 204 -2.14 8.68 16.00
CA ALA A 204 -3.14 7.62 15.92
C ALA A 204 -3.64 7.21 17.32
N VAL A 205 -2.73 7.02 18.28
CA VAL A 205 -3.07 6.73 19.70
C VAL A 205 -3.95 7.83 20.28
N GLN A 206 -3.66 9.09 19.97
CA GLN A 206 -4.42 10.24 20.47
C GLN A 206 -5.82 10.29 19.84
N ARG A 207 -5.92 10.15 18.52
CA ARG A 207 -7.20 10.16 17.78
C ARG A 207 -8.12 9.01 18.16
N ARG A 208 -7.58 7.79 18.24
CA ARG A 208 -8.38 6.56 18.45
C ARG A 208 -8.61 6.27 19.93
N GLY A 209 -7.66 6.67 20.77
CA GLY A 209 -7.69 6.40 22.20
C GLY A 209 -6.92 5.17 22.60
N ARG A 210 -6.31 5.23 23.77
CA ARG A 210 -5.44 4.17 24.31
C ARG A 210 -6.14 2.83 24.57
N ARG A 211 -7.47 2.85 24.78
CA ARG A 211 -8.26 1.65 25.07
C ARG A 211 -8.77 0.96 23.81
N THR A 212 -8.58 1.55 22.64
CA THR A 212 -9.00 0.95 21.38
C THR A 212 -8.12 -0.24 21.07
N GLU A 213 -8.71 -1.38 20.83
CA GLU A 213 -8.06 -2.59 20.35
C GLU A 213 -7.56 -2.37 18.94
N ILE A 214 -6.30 -2.76 18.67
CA ILE A 214 -5.63 -2.49 17.41
C ILE A 214 -4.89 -3.69 16.85
N LEU A 215 -4.40 -4.58 17.70
CA LEU A 215 -3.60 -5.72 17.29
C LEU A 215 -3.96 -6.96 18.07
N GLU A 216 -4.04 -8.08 17.37
CA GLU A 216 -4.17 -9.43 17.90
C GLU A 216 -3.15 -10.33 17.20
N ASP A 217 -2.64 -11.34 17.88
CA ASP A 217 -1.74 -12.34 17.32
C ASP A 217 -2.17 -13.76 17.73
N MET A 218 -1.30 -14.74 17.48
CA MET A 218 -1.52 -16.16 17.81
C MET A 218 -1.82 -16.46 19.29
N ARG A 219 -1.61 -15.51 20.20
CA ARG A 219 -1.98 -15.66 21.61
C ARG A 219 -3.46 -15.40 21.85
N GLU A 220 -4.16 -14.94 20.81
CA GLU A 220 -5.60 -14.66 20.84
C GLU A 220 -6.03 -13.64 21.90
N GLU A 221 -5.12 -12.78 22.33
CA GLU A 221 -5.36 -11.69 23.26
C GLU A 221 -5.38 -10.36 22.53
N PRO A 222 -6.53 -9.66 22.42
CA PRO A 222 -6.58 -8.34 21.82
C PRO A 222 -5.68 -7.35 22.58
N LYS A 223 -4.85 -6.63 21.86
CA LYS A 223 -3.96 -5.61 22.38
C LYS A 223 -4.41 -4.23 21.94
N THR A 224 -4.41 -3.31 22.90
CA THR A 224 -4.82 -1.92 22.68
C THR A 224 -3.67 -1.04 22.19
N TYR A 225 -3.99 0.15 21.69
CA TYR A 225 -2.98 1.19 21.46
C TYR A 225 -2.17 1.52 22.73
N GLY A 226 -2.80 1.43 23.92
CA GLY A 226 -2.12 1.62 25.20
C GLY A 226 -1.09 0.55 25.47
N ASP A 227 -1.38 -0.72 25.11
CA ASP A 227 -0.44 -1.83 25.26
C ASP A 227 0.75 -1.68 24.30
N LEU A 228 0.51 -1.31 23.04
CA LEU A 228 1.58 -1.02 22.09
C LEU A 228 2.43 0.18 22.51
N LEU A 229 1.80 1.26 23.00
CA LEU A 229 2.52 2.41 23.53
C LEU A 229 3.41 2.01 24.73
N LYS A 230 2.88 1.22 25.65
CA LYS A 230 3.63 0.71 26.79
C LYS A 230 4.80 -0.16 26.35
N ALA A 231 4.56 -1.09 25.43
CA ALA A 231 5.59 -1.97 24.90
C ALA A 231 6.68 -1.17 24.18
N SER A 232 6.31 -0.23 23.31
CA SER A 232 7.28 0.59 22.57
C SER A 232 8.15 1.46 23.47
N LEU A 233 7.58 2.03 24.51
CA LEU A 233 8.33 2.85 25.50
C LEU A 233 9.27 1.97 26.34
N ALA A 234 8.82 0.80 26.79
CA ALA A 234 9.64 -0.11 27.59
C ALA A 234 10.80 -0.70 26.76
N ILE A 235 10.48 -1.25 25.56
CA ILE A 235 11.49 -1.82 24.67
C ILE A 235 12.45 -0.75 24.18
N GLY A 236 11.93 0.43 23.79
CA GLY A 236 12.75 1.55 23.35
C GLY A 236 13.75 2.00 24.42
N ARG A 237 13.31 2.14 25.70
CA ARG A 237 14.20 2.50 26.82
C ARG A 237 15.28 1.43 27.06
N TRP A 238 14.92 0.17 26.95
CA TRP A 238 15.86 -0.93 27.07
C TRP A 238 16.90 -0.92 25.95
N LEU A 239 16.45 -0.79 24.69
CA LEU A 239 17.32 -0.72 23.52
C LEU A 239 18.27 0.48 23.54
N ALA A 240 17.83 1.61 24.10
CA ALA A 240 18.64 2.83 24.24
C ALA A 240 19.89 2.63 25.10
N ARG A 241 19.97 1.56 25.92
CA ARG A 241 21.17 1.22 26.71
C ARG A 241 22.30 0.65 25.84
N TYR A 242 21.93 0.07 24.69
CA TYR A 242 22.83 -0.69 23.83
C TYR A 242 23.05 -0.03 22.46
N THR A 243 22.23 0.92 22.09
CA THR A 243 22.21 1.50 20.74
C THR A 243 22.18 3.04 20.81
N GLN A 244 22.60 3.69 19.71
CA GLN A 244 22.60 5.14 19.59
C GLN A 244 21.51 5.64 18.61
N PRO A 245 21.03 6.91 18.74
CA PRO A 245 20.16 7.50 17.72
C PRO A 245 20.81 7.44 16.32
N GLY A 246 20.03 7.10 15.30
CA GLY A 246 20.51 6.91 13.93
C GLY A 246 21.14 5.54 13.65
N GLU A 247 21.41 4.72 14.68
CA GLU A 247 21.97 3.39 14.49
C GLU A 247 20.98 2.46 13.78
N THR A 248 21.49 1.67 12.86
CA THR A 248 20.72 0.60 12.20
C THR A 248 20.74 -0.65 13.06
N VAL A 249 19.58 -1.11 13.46
CA VAL A 249 19.38 -2.29 14.32
C VAL A 249 18.63 -3.38 13.55
N GLY A 250 19.23 -4.56 13.46
CA GLY A 250 18.59 -5.73 12.84
C GLY A 250 17.38 -6.19 13.66
N VAL A 251 16.30 -6.52 13.00
CA VAL A 251 15.10 -7.10 13.61
C VAL A 251 14.85 -8.46 12.99
N MET A 252 15.03 -9.54 13.78
CA MET A 252 14.81 -10.92 13.38
C MET A 252 13.76 -11.56 14.29
N LEU A 253 12.49 -11.23 14.01
CA LEU A 253 11.35 -11.61 14.84
C LEU A 253 10.16 -12.06 13.96
N PRO A 254 9.29 -12.95 14.45
CA PRO A 254 8.10 -13.40 13.73
C PRO A 254 6.98 -12.35 13.77
N ASN A 255 5.90 -12.58 13.02
CA ASN A 255 4.71 -11.71 13.02
C ASN A 255 3.94 -11.81 14.35
N MET A 256 4.31 -11.00 15.32
CA MET A 256 3.70 -10.98 16.66
C MET A 256 3.67 -9.57 17.25
N PHE A 257 2.88 -9.38 18.30
CA PHE A 257 2.80 -8.13 19.06
C PHE A 257 4.19 -7.60 19.52
N ALA A 258 5.03 -8.50 20.01
CA ALA A 258 6.36 -8.13 20.48
C ALA A 258 7.25 -7.55 19.37
N SER A 259 7.11 -8.03 18.15
CA SER A 259 7.86 -7.56 16.98
C SER A 259 7.43 -6.14 16.58
N VAL A 260 6.13 -5.88 16.59
CA VAL A 260 5.59 -4.53 16.37
C VAL A 260 6.04 -3.59 17.49
N GLY A 261 6.01 -4.06 18.74
CA GLY A 261 6.52 -3.33 19.90
C GLY A 261 8.01 -2.99 19.78
N ALA A 262 8.83 -3.90 19.27
CA ALA A 262 10.26 -3.69 19.04
C ALA A 262 10.51 -2.65 17.95
N VAL A 263 9.82 -2.76 16.80
CA VAL A 263 9.92 -1.76 15.72
C VAL A 263 9.49 -0.38 16.22
N LEU A 264 8.35 -0.28 16.91
CA LEU A 264 7.90 0.99 17.50
C LEU A 264 8.88 1.52 18.56
N GLY A 265 9.53 0.63 19.32
CA GLY A 265 10.55 1.00 20.30
C GLY A 265 11.81 1.59 19.65
N LEU A 266 12.28 0.99 18.54
CA LEU A 266 13.36 1.54 17.72
C LEU A 266 12.99 2.92 17.18
N GLN A 267 11.79 3.05 16.60
CA GLN A 267 11.30 4.33 16.07
C GLN A 267 11.14 5.39 17.15
N CYS A 268 10.69 5.01 18.36
CA CYS A 268 10.60 5.90 19.52
C CYS A 268 11.94 6.53 19.87
N GLN A 269 13.00 5.76 19.70
CA GLN A 269 14.36 6.17 20.06
C GLN A 269 15.18 6.67 18.86
N GLY A 270 14.57 6.85 17.69
CA GLY A 270 15.24 7.35 16.50
C GLY A 270 16.27 6.38 15.93
N ARG A 271 16.04 5.06 16.03
CA ARG A 271 16.85 4.01 15.42
C ARG A 271 16.23 3.56 14.12
N VAL A 272 17.05 3.04 13.22
CA VAL A 272 16.62 2.48 11.95
C VAL A 272 16.35 0.97 12.11
N ALA A 273 15.16 0.51 11.72
CA ALA A 273 14.81 -0.90 11.78
C ALA A 273 15.25 -1.62 10.49
N ALA A 274 16.27 -2.49 10.54
CA ALA A 274 16.66 -3.36 9.43
C ALA A 274 15.93 -4.70 9.57
N MET A 275 14.96 -4.96 8.71
CA MET A 275 14.08 -6.13 8.78
C MET A 275 14.76 -7.35 8.14
N LEU A 276 15.32 -8.24 8.95
CA LEU A 276 16.09 -9.39 8.48
C LEU A 276 15.17 -10.52 8.01
N ASN A 277 15.44 -11.01 6.79
CA ASN A 277 14.74 -12.17 6.24
C ASN A 277 15.35 -13.47 6.79
N TYR A 278 14.71 -14.02 7.79
CA TYR A 278 15.16 -15.26 8.44
C TYR A 278 14.95 -16.53 7.59
N THR A 279 14.42 -16.42 6.37
CA THR A 279 14.32 -17.53 5.42
C THR A 279 15.44 -17.51 4.36
N SER A 280 16.31 -16.49 4.36
CA SER A 280 17.37 -16.33 3.35
C SER A 280 18.63 -17.17 3.60
N GLY A 281 18.64 -17.96 4.67
CA GLY A 281 19.79 -18.75 5.07
C GLY A 281 20.95 -17.95 5.66
N PRO A 282 22.01 -18.62 6.18
CA PRO A 282 23.13 -17.96 6.84
C PRO A 282 23.86 -16.94 5.97
N HIS A 283 24.12 -17.28 4.71
CA HIS A 283 24.80 -16.39 3.76
C HIS A 283 23.98 -15.10 3.48
N GLY A 284 22.65 -15.22 3.36
CA GLY A 284 21.77 -14.08 3.18
C GLY A 284 21.75 -13.15 4.40
N ILE A 285 21.78 -13.69 5.61
CA ILE A 285 21.84 -12.94 6.88
C ILE A 285 23.20 -12.26 7.04
N GLU A 286 24.29 -12.97 6.76
CA GLU A 286 25.65 -12.40 6.79
C GLU A 286 25.77 -11.25 5.80
N SER A 287 25.28 -11.43 4.58
CA SER A 287 25.28 -10.39 3.57
C SER A 287 24.45 -9.17 3.99
N ALA A 288 23.27 -9.37 4.59
CA ALA A 288 22.46 -8.28 5.11
C ALA A 288 23.15 -7.53 6.26
N ARG A 289 23.85 -8.26 7.15
CA ARG A 289 24.66 -7.71 8.23
C ARG A 289 25.72 -6.74 7.70
N VAL A 290 26.48 -7.19 6.73
CA VAL A 290 27.54 -6.36 6.10
C VAL A 290 26.93 -5.17 5.39
N THR A 291 25.96 -5.40 4.50
CA THR A 291 25.29 -4.36 3.68
C THR A 291 24.76 -3.22 4.53
N ALA A 292 24.06 -3.51 5.64
CA ALA A 292 23.47 -2.48 6.50
C ALA A 292 24.39 -2.11 7.70
N ASN A 293 25.63 -2.58 7.74
CA ASN A 293 26.61 -2.32 8.81
C ASN A 293 26.02 -2.56 10.20
N LEU A 294 25.38 -3.73 10.40
CA LEU A 294 24.68 -4.04 11.64
C LEU A 294 25.68 -4.35 12.78
N ARG A 295 25.49 -3.66 13.90
CA ARG A 295 26.23 -3.89 15.16
C ARG A 295 25.38 -4.56 16.22
N THR A 296 24.06 -4.43 16.10
CA THR A 296 23.08 -4.94 17.05
C THR A 296 21.91 -5.59 16.30
N VAL A 297 21.47 -6.75 16.79
CA VAL A 297 20.27 -7.45 16.28
C VAL A 297 19.36 -7.77 17.45
N VAL A 298 18.08 -7.52 17.30
CA VAL A 298 17.02 -7.87 18.26
C VAL A 298 16.31 -9.13 17.78
N THR A 299 16.20 -10.13 18.65
CA THR A 299 15.50 -11.38 18.39
C THR A 299 14.81 -11.92 19.65
N SER A 300 14.34 -13.16 19.64
CA SER A 300 13.74 -13.89 20.74
C SER A 300 14.37 -15.27 20.82
N ARG A 301 14.77 -15.73 22.03
CA ARG A 301 15.32 -17.09 22.22
C ARG A 301 14.30 -18.14 21.80
N ALA A 302 13.06 -17.98 22.25
CA ALA A 302 12.01 -18.92 21.88
C ALA A 302 11.78 -18.98 20.36
N PHE A 303 11.89 -17.86 19.65
CA PHE A 303 11.78 -17.87 18.19
C PHE A 303 12.96 -18.55 17.51
N VAL A 304 14.18 -18.27 17.96
CA VAL A 304 15.38 -18.91 17.41
C VAL A 304 15.29 -20.43 17.56
N GLU A 305 14.95 -20.92 18.75
CA GLU A 305 14.81 -22.35 19.04
C GLU A 305 13.65 -23.01 18.25
N GLN A 306 12.45 -22.42 18.27
CA GLN A 306 11.27 -22.99 17.61
C GLN A 306 11.39 -23.03 16.08
N ALA A 307 12.10 -22.08 15.50
CA ALA A 307 12.28 -21.97 14.05
C ALA A 307 13.63 -22.54 13.56
N GLY A 308 14.48 -23.06 14.46
CA GLY A 308 15.78 -23.64 14.10
C GLY A 308 16.74 -22.63 13.48
N LEU A 309 16.81 -21.42 14.06
CA LEU A 309 17.57 -20.29 13.49
C LEU A 309 18.98 -20.14 14.06
N GLU A 310 19.49 -21.10 14.82
CA GLU A 310 20.82 -21.08 15.39
C GLU A 310 21.93 -20.88 14.33
N PRO A 311 21.83 -21.47 13.12
CA PRO A 311 22.82 -21.23 12.07
C PRO A 311 22.82 -19.76 11.59
N LEU A 312 21.65 -19.07 11.65
CA LEU A 312 21.56 -17.66 11.31
C LEU A 312 22.17 -16.76 12.38
N ILE A 313 22.01 -17.12 13.66
CA ILE A 313 22.66 -16.43 14.77
C ILE A 313 24.19 -16.58 14.66
N ALA A 314 24.69 -17.78 14.32
CA ALA A 314 26.11 -18.01 14.09
C ALA A 314 26.68 -17.16 12.94
N ALA A 315 25.89 -16.89 11.88
CA ALA A 315 26.29 -16.02 10.78
C ALA A 315 26.35 -14.52 11.16
N LEU A 316 25.86 -14.13 12.34
CA LEU A 316 25.92 -12.78 12.90
C LEU A 316 27.16 -12.58 13.80
N GLU A 317 28.29 -13.16 13.42
CA GLU A 317 29.55 -13.03 14.16
C GLU A 317 29.94 -11.57 14.37
N GLY A 318 30.37 -11.23 15.60
CA GLY A 318 30.73 -9.86 16.00
C GLY A 318 29.57 -8.90 16.20
N VAL A 319 28.31 -9.36 16.07
CA VAL A 319 27.12 -8.56 16.31
C VAL A 319 26.58 -8.84 17.72
N ARG A 320 26.14 -7.79 18.41
CA ARG A 320 25.45 -7.93 19.69
C ARG A 320 24.03 -8.45 19.45
N ILE A 321 23.71 -9.62 19.97
CA ILE A 321 22.38 -10.19 19.94
C ILE A 321 21.63 -9.81 21.22
N LEU A 322 20.50 -9.11 21.07
CA LEU A 322 19.61 -8.72 22.15
C LEU A 322 18.34 -9.57 22.10
N HIS A 323 18.04 -10.28 23.17
CA HIS A 323 16.85 -11.09 23.26
C HIS A 323 15.75 -10.37 24.02
N LEU A 324 14.53 -10.31 23.48
CA LEU A 324 13.41 -9.61 24.11
C LEU A 324 13.06 -10.14 25.50
N GLU A 325 13.40 -11.39 25.80
CA GLU A 325 13.21 -12.01 27.11
C GLU A 325 14.03 -11.34 28.21
N ASP A 326 15.20 -10.77 27.87
CA ASP A 326 16.10 -10.12 28.83
C ASP A 326 15.52 -8.86 29.43
N ILE A 327 14.56 -8.23 28.75
CA ILE A 327 13.85 -7.05 29.28
C ILE A 327 13.27 -7.35 30.67
N ARG A 328 12.75 -8.55 30.90
CA ARG A 328 12.13 -8.89 32.18
C ARG A 328 13.11 -8.82 33.36
N GLN A 329 14.37 -9.14 33.10
CA GLN A 329 15.44 -9.15 34.11
C GLN A 329 16.06 -7.76 34.26
N GLU A 330 16.28 -7.06 33.14
CA GLU A 330 16.99 -5.79 33.10
C GLU A 330 16.13 -4.56 33.35
N PHE A 331 14.81 -4.67 33.23
CA PHE A 331 13.87 -3.56 33.44
C PHE A 331 13.49 -3.44 34.91
N GLY A 332 14.28 -2.66 35.64
CA GLY A 332 14.20 -2.53 37.10
C GLY A 332 13.01 -1.70 37.60
N VAL A 333 12.96 -1.50 38.90
CA VAL A 333 11.89 -0.71 39.59
C VAL A 333 11.87 0.74 39.09
N LEU A 334 13.03 1.36 38.94
CA LEU A 334 13.14 2.76 38.45
C LEU A 334 12.59 2.90 37.02
N ASP A 335 12.82 1.89 36.16
CA ASP A 335 12.27 1.89 34.80
C ASP A 335 10.76 1.74 34.80
N LYS A 336 10.21 0.93 35.70
CA LYS A 336 8.76 0.74 35.86
C LYS A 336 8.10 2.04 36.36
N LEU A 337 8.72 2.73 37.34
CA LEU A 337 8.27 4.02 37.83
C LEU A 337 8.33 5.09 36.74
N TRP A 338 9.43 5.14 35.98
CA TRP A 338 9.57 6.05 34.85
C TRP A 338 8.49 5.76 33.78
N LEU A 339 8.27 4.49 33.42
CA LEU A 339 7.30 4.09 32.40
C LEU A 339 5.89 4.54 32.78
N VAL A 340 5.42 4.19 33.99
CA VAL A 340 4.03 4.46 34.41
C VAL A 340 3.85 5.90 34.89
N GLY A 341 4.81 6.42 35.64
CA GLY A 341 4.76 7.76 36.24
C GLY A 341 4.95 8.90 35.24
N PHE A 342 5.80 8.71 34.24
CA PHE A 342 6.17 9.75 33.29
C PHE A 342 5.94 9.41 31.83
N ALA A 343 6.59 8.36 31.32
CA ALA A 343 6.62 8.10 29.87
C ALA A 343 5.25 7.86 29.25
N MET A 344 4.41 7.07 29.92
CA MET A 344 3.03 6.83 29.47
C MET A 344 2.17 8.10 29.48
N ARG A 345 2.46 9.07 30.37
CA ARG A 345 1.70 10.33 30.43
C ARG A 345 2.17 11.35 29.41
N ALA A 346 3.49 11.39 29.13
CA ALA A 346 4.12 12.34 28.24
C ALA A 346 5.01 11.66 27.18
N PRO A 347 4.47 10.75 26.33
CA PRO A 347 5.28 9.96 25.39
C PRO A 347 6.03 10.81 24.37
N ARG A 348 5.48 11.99 24.03
CA ARG A 348 6.14 12.93 23.11
C ARG A 348 7.38 13.59 23.68
N LEU A 349 7.56 13.60 25.01
CA LEU A 349 8.75 14.16 25.64
C LEU A 349 9.90 13.15 25.70
N VAL A 350 9.60 11.87 25.67
CA VAL A 350 10.62 10.80 25.79
C VAL A 350 11.12 10.27 24.45
N ARG A 351 10.41 10.57 23.36
CA ARG A 351 10.83 10.14 22.04
C ARG A 351 12.00 10.99 21.51
N VAL A 352 12.87 10.41 20.74
CA VAL A 352 13.85 11.13 19.93
C VAL A 352 13.14 11.77 18.73
N ARG A 353 13.40 13.05 18.49
CA ARG A 353 12.90 13.74 17.29
C ARG A 353 13.74 13.34 16.09
N VAL A 354 13.10 12.97 15.00
CA VAL A 354 13.74 12.60 13.74
C VAL A 354 13.27 13.54 12.64
N ASN A 355 14.11 13.74 11.61
CA ASN A 355 13.67 14.38 10.39
C ASN A 355 12.83 13.37 9.59
N PRO A 356 11.66 13.75 9.04
CA PRO A 356 10.85 12.85 8.22
C PRO A 356 11.58 12.25 7.02
N HIS A 357 12.63 12.89 6.54
CA HIS A 357 13.45 12.43 5.43
C HIS A 357 14.63 11.53 5.84
N ASP A 358 14.84 11.32 7.15
CA ASP A 358 15.82 10.35 7.64
C ASP A 358 15.33 8.91 7.37
N VAL A 359 16.28 7.97 7.33
CA VAL A 359 15.96 6.54 7.16
C VAL A 359 15.15 6.04 8.35
N ALA A 360 14.01 5.44 8.08
CA ALA A 360 13.15 4.78 9.08
C ALA A 360 13.37 3.28 9.12
N ALA A 361 13.51 2.66 7.94
CA ALA A 361 13.66 1.21 7.83
C ALA A 361 14.55 0.83 6.65
N ILE A 362 15.18 -0.33 6.78
CA ILE A 362 15.90 -1.00 5.71
C ILE A 362 15.26 -2.36 5.48
N LEU A 363 14.87 -2.61 4.25
CA LEU A 363 14.34 -3.89 3.79
C LEU A 363 15.27 -4.49 2.76
N PHE A 364 15.43 -5.81 2.78
CA PHE A 364 16.39 -6.47 1.89
C PHE A 364 15.66 -7.12 0.72
N THR A 365 16.21 -6.92 -0.49
CA THR A 365 15.74 -7.58 -1.72
C THR A 365 16.79 -8.56 -2.19
N SER A 366 16.36 -9.65 -2.86
CA SER A 366 17.26 -10.53 -3.58
C SER A 366 17.90 -9.74 -4.71
N GLY A 367 19.18 -9.39 -4.57
CA GLY A 367 19.96 -8.76 -5.64
C GLY A 367 20.03 -9.68 -6.88
N SER A 368 20.11 -9.07 -8.07
CA SER A 368 20.24 -9.81 -9.34
C SER A 368 21.53 -10.66 -9.43
N GLU A 369 22.46 -10.45 -8.53
CA GLU A 369 23.76 -11.12 -8.43
C GLU A 369 23.86 -12.05 -7.21
N GLY A 370 22.71 -12.42 -6.62
CA GLY A 370 22.63 -13.34 -5.48
C GLY A 370 22.87 -12.73 -4.10
N ARG A 371 23.42 -11.50 -4.01
CA ARG A 371 23.61 -10.79 -2.72
C ARG A 371 22.45 -9.84 -2.44
N PRO A 372 21.85 -9.86 -1.24
CA PRO A 372 20.79 -8.91 -0.87
C PRO A 372 21.25 -7.47 -0.91
N LYS A 373 20.41 -6.58 -1.50
CA LYS A 373 20.57 -5.13 -1.42
C LYS A 373 19.66 -4.58 -0.33
N GLY A 374 20.17 -3.66 0.47
CA GLY A 374 19.38 -2.92 1.46
C GLY A 374 18.67 -1.74 0.82
N VAL A 375 17.35 -1.72 0.90
CA VAL A 375 16.50 -0.61 0.43
C VAL A 375 16.23 0.32 1.62
N ALA A 376 16.74 1.54 1.56
CA ALA A 376 16.59 2.54 2.61
C ALA A 376 15.30 3.35 2.40
N LEU A 377 14.30 3.17 3.28
CA LEU A 377 13.03 3.88 3.26
C LEU A 377 12.99 4.96 4.34
N SER A 378 12.62 6.20 3.96
CA SER A 378 12.45 7.28 4.91
C SER A 378 11.09 7.21 5.63
N HIS A 379 10.99 7.90 6.78
CA HIS A 379 9.70 8.08 7.46
C HIS A 379 8.66 8.71 6.53
N ALA A 380 9.06 9.72 5.76
CA ALA A 380 8.20 10.41 4.81
C ALA A 380 7.72 9.47 3.68
N ALA A 381 8.61 8.67 3.10
CA ALA A 381 8.26 7.74 2.01
C ALA A 381 7.26 6.68 2.46
N MET A 382 7.48 6.09 3.63
CA MET A 382 6.54 5.12 4.19
C MET A 382 5.17 5.73 4.47
N GLN A 383 5.11 6.91 5.11
CA GLN A 383 3.85 7.61 5.36
C GLN A 383 3.15 8.00 4.07
N ALA A 384 3.90 8.46 3.06
CA ALA A 384 3.33 8.81 1.76
C ALA A 384 2.60 7.60 1.15
N ASN A 385 3.23 6.41 1.15
CA ASN A 385 2.59 5.22 0.62
C ASN A 385 1.36 4.77 1.42
N ILE A 386 1.46 4.79 2.75
CA ILE A 386 0.31 4.49 3.63
C ILE A 386 -0.87 5.41 3.31
N ARG A 387 -0.61 6.71 3.14
CA ARG A 387 -1.63 7.69 2.76
C ARG A 387 -2.16 7.46 1.35
N GLN A 388 -1.29 7.17 0.38
CA GLN A 388 -1.69 6.81 -0.97
C GLN A 388 -2.70 5.66 -0.97
N ILE A 389 -2.39 4.57 -0.28
CA ILE A 389 -3.28 3.40 -0.15
C ILE A 389 -4.58 3.80 0.57
N ALA A 390 -4.47 4.49 1.69
CA ALA A 390 -5.63 4.90 2.49
C ALA A 390 -6.52 5.93 1.79
N THR A 391 -6.08 6.65 0.76
CA THR A 391 -6.94 7.54 -0.04
C THR A 391 -7.73 6.82 -1.12
N VAL A 392 -7.31 5.64 -1.54
CA VAL A 392 -7.94 4.88 -2.63
C VAL A 392 -8.72 3.66 -2.17
N LEU A 393 -8.47 3.19 -0.95
CA LEU A 393 -9.21 2.11 -0.28
C LEU A 393 -9.80 2.60 1.05
N ASP A 394 -10.94 2.03 1.41
CA ASP A 394 -11.73 2.38 2.59
C ASP A 394 -11.27 1.57 3.81
N PHE A 395 -10.30 2.10 4.53
CA PHE A 395 -9.86 1.54 5.82
C PHE A 395 -10.52 2.28 6.98
N SER A 396 -11.17 1.54 7.86
CA SER A 396 -11.87 2.09 9.03
C SER A 396 -11.55 1.31 10.30
N PRO A 397 -11.85 1.86 11.49
CA PRO A 397 -11.71 1.12 12.75
C PRO A 397 -12.64 -0.10 12.89
N ALA A 398 -13.68 -0.19 12.06
CA ALA A 398 -14.56 -1.36 12.01
C ALA A 398 -13.96 -2.51 11.18
N ASP A 399 -12.89 -2.23 10.44
CA ASP A 399 -12.22 -3.23 9.62
C ASP A 399 -11.15 -3.99 10.39
N LYS A 400 -10.94 -5.24 10.00
CA LYS A 400 -9.89 -6.11 10.52
C LYS A 400 -9.09 -6.72 9.37
N VAL A 401 -7.80 -6.43 9.35
CA VAL A 401 -6.84 -6.98 8.39
C VAL A 401 -6.27 -8.28 8.94
N LEU A 402 -6.42 -9.37 8.20
CA LEU A 402 -5.66 -10.60 8.43
C LEU A 402 -4.36 -10.55 7.63
N ASN A 403 -3.24 -10.46 8.34
CA ASN A 403 -1.91 -10.38 7.74
C ASN A 403 -1.04 -11.56 8.19
N ALA A 404 -0.82 -12.50 7.27
CA ALA A 404 0.10 -13.63 7.45
C ALA A 404 1.43 -13.43 6.72
N LEU A 405 1.55 -12.38 5.89
CA LEU A 405 2.78 -12.11 5.14
C LEU A 405 3.90 -11.66 6.08
N PRO A 406 5.15 -12.12 5.88
CA PRO A 406 6.25 -11.79 6.80
C PRO A 406 6.58 -10.30 6.83
N MET A 407 6.82 -9.74 8.03
CA MET A 407 7.12 -8.32 8.23
C MET A 407 8.45 -7.87 7.60
N TYR A 408 9.35 -8.77 7.23
CA TYR A 408 10.56 -8.40 6.49
C TYR A 408 10.30 -8.10 5.00
N HIS A 409 9.07 -8.28 4.51
CA HIS A 409 8.64 -7.81 3.20
C HIS A 409 7.91 -6.48 3.28
N VAL A 410 8.22 -5.57 2.35
CA VAL A 410 7.64 -4.22 2.28
C VAL A 410 6.12 -4.23 2.26
N TYR A 411 5.49 -5.19 1.58
CA TYR A 411 4.04 -5.32 1.51
C TYR A 411 3.43 -5.53 2.90
N SER A 412 3.93 -6.51 3.65
CA SER A 412 3.49 -6.75 5.02
C SER A 412 3.86 -5.60 5.97
N PHE A 413 5.10 -5.11 5.87
CA PHE A 413 5.60 -4.08 6.77
C PHE A 413 4.83 -2.78 6.63
N THR A 414 4.61 -2.31 5.39
CA THR A 414 3.95 -1.03 5.12
C THR A 414 2.43 -1.15 5.15
N ALA A 415 1.84 -1.97 4.26
CA ALA A 415 0.40 -2.11 4.16
C ALA A 415 -0.19 -3.03 5.24
N GLY A 416 0.53 -4.09 5.62
CA GLY A 416 0.07 -5.07 6.60
C GLY A 416 0.17 -4.60 8.04
N VAL A 417 1.13 -3.73 8.40
CA VAL A 417 1.34 -3.28 9.78
C VAL A 417 1.16 -1.77 9.93
N TRP A 418 2.02 -0.96 9.32
CA TRP A 418 2.00 0.48 9.54
C TRP A 418 0.69 1.15 9.09
N LEU A 419 0.11 0.71 7.97
CA LEU A 419 -1.20 1.20 7.53
C LEU A 419 -2.26 1.00 8.61
N CYS A 420 -2.35 -0.22 9.17
CA CYS A 420 -3.32 -0.55 10.21
C CYS A 420 -3.13 0.32 11.46
N LEU A 421 -1.88 0.47 11.93
CA LEU A 421 -1.57 1.27 13.10
C LEU A 421 -1.91 2.76 12.91
N LEU A 422 -1.72 3.31 11.70
CA LEU A 422 -1.95 4.72 11.45
C LEU A 422 -3.41 5.07 11.09
N THR A 423 -4.15 4.13 10.49
CA THR A 423 -5.58 4.30 10.17
C THR A 423 -6.51 3.93 11.32
N GLY A 424 -6.06 3.10 12.25
CA GLY A 424 -6.87 2.55 13.34
C GLY A 424 -7.63 1.28 12.95
N THR A 425 -7.30 0.69 11.81
CA THR A 425 -7.84 -0.60 11.36
C THR A 425 -7.26 -1.72 12.23
N GLN A 426 -8.09 -2.61 12.74
CA GLN A 426 -7.63 -3.73 13.54
C GLN A 426 -6.74 -4.66 12.72
N LEU A 427 -5.71 -5.21 13.36
CA LEU A 427 -4.72 -6.08 12.73
C LEU A 427 -4.67 -7.42 13.45
N PHE A 428 -4.90 -8.51 12.74
CA PHE A 428 -4.55 -9.85 13.20
C PHE A 428 -3.27 -10.31 12.52
N LEU A 429 -2.23 -10.56 13.31
CA LEU A 429 -0.94 -11.06 12.82
C LEU A 429 -0.86 -12.58 12.94
N TYR A 430 -0.63 -13.24 11.82
CA TYR A 430 -0.35 -14.67 11.79
C TYR A 430 1.10 -14.94 11.39
N VAL A 431 1.71 -15.94 12.03
CA VAL A 431 3.18 -16.16 11.96
C VAL A 431 3.66 -16.62 10.58
N SER A 432 2.83 -17.30 9.78
CA SER A 432 3.27 -17.89 8.52
C SER A 432 2.14 -18.01 7.49
N PRO A 433 2.34 -17.56 6.25
CA PRO A 433 1.38 -17.72 5.17
C PRO A 433 1.25 -19.17 4.67
N LEU A 434 2.18 -20.05 5.04
CA LEU A 434 2.24 -21.46 4.59
C LEU A 434 1.24 -22.38 5.29
N ARG A 435 0.56 -21.90 6.32
CA ARG A 435 -0.49 -22.66 7.03
C ARG A 435 -1.83 -22.53 6.30
N TYR A 436 -1.91 -23.09 5.10
CA TYR A 436 -3.02 -22.87 4.15
C TYR A 436 -4.41 -23.22 4.67
N ARG A 437 -4.53 -24.19 5.60
CA ARG A 437 -5.81 -24.56 6.23
C ARG A 437 -6.21 -23.62 7.35
N ALA A 438 -5.23 -23.07 8.08
CA ALA A 438 -5.49 -22.21 9.23
C ALA A 438 -5.98 -20.81 8.81
N ILE A 439 -5.49 -20.26 7.69
CA ILE A 439 -5.82 -18.91 7.27
C ILE A 439 -7.32 -18.72 7.00
N PRO A 440 -8.03 -19.59 6.24
CA PRO A 440 -9.48 -19.49 6.07
C PRO A 440 -10.25 -19.57 7.39
N GLU A 441 -9.90 -20.52 8.25
CA GLU A 441 -10.52 -20.67 9.57
C GLU A 441 -10.34 -19.43 10.44
N ILE A 442 -9.15 -18.83 10.44
CA ILE A 442 -8.88 -17.59 11.17
C ILE A 442 -9.67 -16.43 10.57
N ALA A 443 -9.76 -16.32 9.25
CA ALA A 443 -10.54 -15.29 8.59
C ALA A 443 -12.01 -15.31 9.07
N TYR A 444 -12.59 -16.50 9.15
CA TYR A 444 -13.95 -16.71 9.68
C TYR A 444 -14.04 -16.39 11.16
N ARG A 445 -13.20 -17.00 12.01
CA ARG A 445 -13.26 -16.86 13.48
C ARG A 445 -12.99 -15.44 13.97
N ARG A 446 -12.25 -14.64 13.21
CA ARG A 446 -11.85 -13.27 13.59
C ARG A 446 -12.60 -12.19 12.83
N ASP A 447 -13.60 -12.54 12.04
CA ASP A 447 -14.38 -11.61 11.23
C ASP A 447 -13.48 -10.68 10.40
N ALA A 448 -12.48 -11.27 9.72
CA ALA A 448 -11.57 -10.51 8.90
C ALA A 448 -12.32 -9.83 7.75
N THR A 449 -12.08 -8.52 7.54
CA THR A 449 -12.69 -7.76 6.45
C THR A 449 -11.72 -7.53 5.30
N TYR A 450 -10.41 -7.62 5.56
CA TYR A 450 -9.33 -7.53 4.59
C TYR A 450 -8.43 -8.76 4.69
N LEU A 451 -8.11 -9.34 3.55
CA LEU A 451 -7.14 -10.42 3.43
C LEU A 451 -6.02 -10.00 2.46
N PHE A 452 -4.78 -10.02 2.94
CA PHE A 452 -3.59 -9.78 2.14
C PHE A 452 -2.91 -11.10 1.78
N GLY A 453 -2.52 -11.25 0.51
CA GLY A 453 -1.84 -12.45 0.05
C GLY A 453 -1.10 -12.22 -1.26
N THR A 454 -0.39 -13.24 -1.69
CA THR A 454 0.11 -13.37 -3.06
C THR A 454 -0.85 -14.27 -3.85
N SER A 455 -0.77 -14.27 -5.17
CA SER A 455 -1.59 -15.15 -6.02
C SER A 455 -1.46 -16.63 -5.59
N THR A 456 -0.23 -17.05 -5.35
CA THR A 456 0.10 -18.42 -4.91
C THR A 456 -0.60 -18.77 -3.60
N PHE A 457 -0.48 -17.91 -2.58
CA PHE A 457 -1.13 -18.18 -1.28
C PHE A 457 -2.65 -18.16 -1.38
N LEU A 458 -3.21 -17.19 -2.10
CA LEU A 458 -4.66 -17.10 -2.32
C LEU A 458 -5.19 -18.33 -3.04
N GLY A 459 -4.43 -18.90 -4.00
CA GLY A 459 -4.77 -20.15 -4.65
C GLY A 459 -4.82 -21.34 -3.68
N PHE A 460 -3.82 -21.44 -2.79
CA PHE A 460 -3.82 -22.47 -1.76
C PHE A 460 -4.93 -22.28 -0.72
N TYR A 461 -5.18 -21.06 -0.27
CA TYR A 461 -6.29 -20.77 0.65
C TYR A 461 -7.63 -21.18 0.05
N ALA A 462 -7.88 -20.83 -1.22
CA ALA A 462 -9.12 -21.18 -1.91
C ALA A 462 -9.35 -22.70 -2.01
N ARG A 463 -8.29 -23.50 -2.18
CA ARG A 463 -8.38 -24.96 -2.23
C ARG A 463 -8.81 -25.57 -0.89
N HIS A 464 -8.38 -24.99 0.22
CA HIS A 464 -8.62 -25.51 1.58
C HIS A 464 -9.80 -24.86 2.29
N ALA A 465 -10.30 -23.71 1.80
CA ALA A 465 -11.38 -22.97 2.43
C ALA A 465 -12.76 -23.58 2.14
N HIS A 466 -13.66 -23.47 3.11
CA HIS A 466 -15.09 -23.66 2.91
C HIS A 466 -15.70 -22.39 2.29
N PRO A 467 -16.77 -22.45 1.47
CA PRO A 467 -17.41 -21.27 0.87
C PRO A 467 -17.76 -20.14 1.86
N GLY A 468 -18.09 -20.47 3.13
CA GLY A 468 -18.43 -19.49 4.17
C GLY A 468 -17.25 -18.85 4.89
N ASP A 469 -16.02 -19.37 4.74
CA ASP A 469 -14.87 -18.94 5.56
C ASP A 469 -14.49 -17.46 5.36
N PHE A 470 -14.82 -16.90 4.20
CA PHE A 470 -14.55 -15.51 3.86
C PHE A 470 -15.81 -14.63 3.81
N GLY A 471 -16.88 -15.03 4.50
CA GLY A 471 -18.18 -14.33 4.44
C GLY A 471 -18.16 -12.88 4.93
N THR A 472 -17.23 -12.52 5.81
CA THR A 472 -17.03 -11.16 6.32
C THR A 472 -15.99 -10.35 5.51
N VAL A 473 -15.22 -11.02 4.64
CA VAL A 473 -14.17 -10.39 3.85
C VAL A 473 -14.78 -9.48 2.78
N ARG A 474 -14.40 -8.21 2.82
CA ARG A 474 -14.80 -7.17 1.85
C ARG A 474 -13.78 -7.02 0.74
N TYR A 475 -12.49 -7.14 1.08
CA TYR A 475 -11.37 -6.91 0.19
C TYR A 475 -10.34 -8.03 0.29
N VAL A 476 -10.06 -8.65 -0.84
CA VAL A 476 -8.91 -9.54 -1.03
C VAL A 476 -7.92 -8.80 -1.90
N ILE A 477 -6.70 -8.57 -1.39
CA ILE A 477 -5.68 -7.82 -2.11
C ILE A 477 -4.50 -8.75 -2.40
N SER A 478 -4.23 -8.94 -3.69
CA SER A 478 -3.08 -9.69 -4.18
C SER A 478 -1.94 -8.74 -4.53
N GLY A 479 -0.73 -9.04 -4.06
CA GLY A 479 0.46 -8.27 -4.39
C GLY A 479 1.72 -9.12 -4.39
N GLY A 480 2.78 -8.56 -4.97
CA GLY A 480 4.09 -9.19 -4.98
C GLY A 480 4.35 -10.17 -6.13
N GLU A 481 3.33 -10.71 -6.74
CA GLU A 481 3.38 -11.51 -7.97
C GLU A 481 2.13 -11.28 -8.80
N LYS A 482 2.15 -11.69 -10.07
CA LYS A 482 1.01 -11.56 -10.98
C LYS A 482 -0.14 -12.47 -10.53
N LEU A 483 -1.35 -11.95 -10.54
CA LEU A 483 -2.54 -12.73 -10.22
C LEU A 483 -2.83 -13.74 -11.33
N GLY A 484 -2.93 -15.01 -10.96
CA GLY A 484 -3.36 -16.09 -11.87
C GLY A 484 -4.85 -15.97 -12.21
N GLU A 485 -5.18 -16.14 -13.48
CA GLU A 485 -6.57 -16.03 -13.98
C GLU A 485 -7.50 -17.06 -13.30
N GLU A 486 -7.03 -18.30 -13.11
CA GLU A 486 -7.78 -19.37 -12.43
C GLU A 486 -7.99 -19.08 -10.95
N VAL A 487 -7.00 -18.44 -10.27
CA VAL A 487 -7.14 -18.03 -8.88
C VAL A 487 -8.22 -16.95 -8.77
N ALA A 488 -8.16 -15.93 -9.63
CA ALA A 488 -9.17 -14.86 -9.66
C ALA A 488 -10.58 -15.40 -9.92
N LYS A 489 -10.71 -16.33 -10.86
CA LYS A 489 -11.96 -17.01 -11.20
C LYS A 489 -12.49 -17.85 -10.04
N THR A 490 -11.64 -18.65 -9.42
CA THR A 490 -12.01 -19.48 -8.26
C THR A 490 -12.54 -18.63 -7.09
N TRP A 491 -11.87 -17.52 -6.79
CA TRP A 491 -12.33 -16.62 -5.71
C TRP A 491 -13.68 -15.98 -6.02
N LEU A 492 -13.92 -15.60 -7.27
CA LEU A 492 -15.19 -15.02 -7.69
C LEU A 492 -16.32 -16.06 -7.68
N GLU A 493 -16.07 -17.26 -8.19
CA GLU A 493 -17.10 -18.32 -8.30
C GLU A 493 -17.40 -18.98 -6.95
N LYS A 494 -16.37 -19.27 -6.13
CA LYS A 494 -16.53 -20.00 -4.87
C LYS A 494 -16.99 -19.12 -3.71
N PHE A 495 -16.46 -17.87 -3.63
CA PHE A 495 -16.69 -16.98 -2.49
C PHE A 495 -17.46 -15.70 -2.85
N GLY A 496 -17.73 -15.44 -4.14
CA GLY A 496 -18.32 -14.19 -4.60
C GLY A 496 -17.40 -12.98 -4.43
N LEU A 497 -16.10 -13.22 -4.19
CA LEU A 497 -15.12 -12.18 -3.88
C LEU A 497 -14.22 -11.90 -5.07
N ARG A 498 -14.08 -10.61 -5.39
CA ARG A 498 -13.13 -10.14 -6.39
C ARG A 498 -11.78 -9.86 -5.73
N ILE A 499 -10.70 -10.35 -6.35
CA ILE A 499 -9.35 -10.01 -5.93
C ILE A 499 -8.94 -8.69 -6.57
N PHE A 500 -8.44 -7.76 -5.76
CA PHE A 500 -7.86 -6.51 -6.21
C PHE A 500 -6.34 -6.67 -6.27
N GLU A 501 -5.74 -6.26 -7.39
CA GLU A 501 -4.30 -6.39 -7.60
C GLU A 501 -3.57 -5.11 -7.18
N GLY A 502 -2.51 -5.26 -6.38
CA GLY A 502 -1.55 -4.23 -6.07
C GLY A 502 -0.19 -4.53 -6.71
N TYR A 503 0.36 -3.55 -7.38
CA TYR A 503 1.70 -3.62 -7.95
C TYR A 503 2.65 -2.68 -7.22
N GLY A 504 3.83 -3.18 -6.91
CA GLY A 504 4.87 -2.43 -6.24
C GLY A 504 6.22 -3.15 -6.22
N ALA A 505 7.21 -2.45 -5.73
CA ALA A 505 8.55 -2.95 -5.50
C ALA A 505 9.01 -2.48 -4.12
N THR A 506 10.00 -3.14 -3.53
CA THR A 506 10.53 -2.71 -2.22
C THR A 506 11.00 -1.27 -2.26
N GLU A 507 11.53 -0.84 -3.40
CA GLU A 507 12.11 0.47 -3.68
C GLU A 507 11.09 1.63 -3.72
N CYS A 508 9.83 1.34 -4.00
CA CYS A 508 8.76 2.34 -4.10
C CYS A 508 7.47 1.90 -3.41
N THR A 509 7.54 0.82 -2.63
CA THR A 509 6.40 0.24 -1.94
C THR A 509 5.26 -0.09 -2.91
N VAL A 510 4.04 0.43 -2.75
CA VAL A 510 2.94 0.22 -3.70
C VAL A 510 2.92 1.37 -4.71
N ILE A 511 2.99 1.04 -6.00
CA ILE A 511 3.01 1.97 -7.14
C ILE A 511 1.60 2.19 -7.69
N SER A 512 0.87 1.09 -7.86
CA SER A 512 -0.50 1.10 -8.39
C SER A 512 -1.38 0.08 -7.67
N LEU A 513 -2.69 0.31 -7.69
CA LEU A 513 -3.65 -0.51 -6.99
C LEU A 513 -5.00 -0.51 -7.72
N SER A 514 -5.54 -1.71 -7.92
CA SER A 514 -6.94 -1.89 -8.31
C SER A 514 -7.87 -1.54 -7.15
N THR A 515 -8.94 -0.84 -7.44
CA THR A 515 -9.92 -0.38 -6.45
C THR A 515 -11.35 -0.64 -6.91
N PRO A 516 -12.36 -0.61 -6.04
CA PRO A 516 -13.77 -0.74 -6.46
C PRO A 516 -14.20 0.29 -7.50
N LEU A 517 -13.64 1.50 -7.46
CA LEU A 517 -13.91 2.58 -8.42
C LEU A 517 -13.12 2.45 -9.71
N GLY A 518 -12.04 1.69 -9.71
CA GLY A 518 -11.12 1.52 -10.84
C GLY A 518 -10.64 0.08 -10.98
N TYR A 519 -11.57 -0.85 -11.23
CA TYR A 519 -11.24 -2.23 -11.52
C TYR A 519 -11.26 -2.54 -13.02
N ARG A 520 -10.22 -3.21 -13.49
CA ARG A 520 -10.14 -3.80 -14.82
C ARG A 520 -9.38 -5.11 -14.74
N GLN A 521 -9.97 -6.19 -15.19
CA GLN A 521 -9.36 -7.53 -15.15
C GLN A 521 -8.02 -7.55 -15.89
N GLY A 522 -7.00 -8.17 -15.28
CA GLY A 522 -5.65 -8.25 -15.82
C GLY A 522 -4.86 -6.94 -15.78
N CYS A 523 -5.37 -5.93 -15.07
CA CYS A 523 -4.67 -4.67 -14.79
C CYS A 523 -4.46 -4.52 -13.28
N VAL A 524 -3.29 -4.01 -12.91
CA VAL A 524 -2.93 -3.72 -11.51
C VAL A 524 -3.45 -2.36 -11.03
N GLY A 525 -4.52 -1.87 -11.65
CA GLY A 525 -5.16 -0.60 -11.34
C GLY A 525 -4.45 0.60 -11.95
N ARG A 526 -4.55 1.74 -11.26
CA ARG A 526 -3.94 3.01 -11.65
C ARG A 526 -2.82 3.39 -10.70
N LEU A 527 -1.94 4.27 -11.16
CA LEU A 527 -0.91 4.85 -10.31
C LEU A 527 -1.54 5.50 -9.07
N LEU A 528 -0.91 5.28 -7.93
CA LEU A 528 -1.32 5.93 -6.68
C LEU A 528 -1.05 7.44 -6.72
N PRO A 529 -1.84 8.25 -5.99
CA PRO A 529 -1.72 9.72 -6.01
C PRO A 529 -0.29 10.21 -5.74
N GLY A 530 0.21 11.12 -6.60
CA GLY A 530 1.56 11.67 -6.47
C GLY A 530 2.67 10.79 -7.06
N THR A 531 2.35 9.63 -7.63
CA THR A 531 3.29 8.80 -8.38
C THR A 531 3.29 9.23 -9.85
N GLU A 532 4.47 9.51 -10.39
CA GLU A 532 4.70 9.80 -11.80
C GLU A 532 5.31 8.57 -12.49
N ALA A 533 4.94 8.35 -13.75
CA ALA A 533 5.47 7.26 -14.56
C ALA A 533 6.04 7.76 -15.88
N ARG A 534 7.12 7.14 -16.33
CA ARG A 534 7.67 7.25 -17.68
C ARG A 534 7.93 5.86 -18.23
N ILE A 535 7.77 5.71 -19.53
CA ILE A 535 7.97 4.44 -20.24
C ILE A 535 9.17 4.55 -21.14
N GLU A 536 10.19 3.73 -20.87
CA GLU A 536 11.35 3.52 -21.74
C GLU A 536 11.00 2.48 -22.79
N LYS A 537 11.10 2.83 -24.07
CA LYS A 537 10.87 1.91 -25.18
C LYS A 537 11.94 0.83 -25.22
N VAL A 538 11.55 -0.41 -25.40
CA VAL A 538 12.44 -1.56 -25.52
C VAL A 538 12.35 -2.13 -26.95
N PRO A 539 13.47 -2.27 -27.67
CA PRO A 539 13.46 -2.90 -28.98
C PRO A 539 12.84 -4.30 -28.94
N GLY A 540 11.96 -4.61 -29.86
CA GLY A 540 11.25 -5.90 -29.93
C GLY A 540 10.00 -6.01 -29.04
N ILE A 541 9.62 -4.94 -28.32
CA ILE A 541 8.35 -4.86 -27.59
C ILE A 541 7.46 -3.80 -28.25
N GLU A 542 6.43 -4.24 -28.97
CA GLU A 542 5.56 -3.36 -29.75
C GLU A 542 4.70 -2.43 -28.88
N ARG A 543 4.18 -2.93 -27.76
CA ARG A 543 3.32 -2.19 -26.84
C ARG A 543 3.94 -2.07 -25.44
N GLY A 544 3.89 -0.85 -24.89
CA GLY A 544 4.45 -0.56 -23.58
C GLY A 544 5.96 -0.33 -23.60
N GLY A 545 6.61 -0.66 -22.50
CA GLY A 545 8.05 -0.52 -22.27
C GLY A 545 8.39 -0.62 -20.79
N VAL A 546 9.67 -0.37 -20.45
CA VAL A 546 10.12 -0.42 -19.06
C VAL A 546 9.56 0.75 -18.29
N LEU A 547 8.94 0.44 -17.15
CA LEU A 547 8.40 1.45 -16.25
C LEU A 547 9.50 2.10 -15.42
N HIS A 548 9.54 3.41 -15.47
CA HIS A 548 10.27 4.25 -14.52
C HIS A 548 9.27 5.02 -13.69
N VAL A 549 9.52 5.10 -12.38
CA VAL A 549 8.63 5.80 -11.46
C VAL A 549 9.38 6.83 -10.64
N ARG A 550 8.69 7.92 -10.33
CA ARG A 550 9.10 8.95 -9.39
C ARG A 550 7.93 9.28 -8.48
N GLY A 551 8.18 9.53 -7.22
CA GLY A 551 7.12 9.90 -6.30
C GLY A 551 7.56 9.95 -4.85
N PRO A 552 6.65 10.38 -3.96
CA PRO A 552 6.97 10.59 -2.55
C PRO A 552 7.21 9.31 -1.75
N ALA A 553 6.85 8.14 -2.31
CA ALA A 553 7.05 6.83 -1.69
C ALA A 553 8.35 6.15 -2.11
N LEU A 554 9.17 6.83 -2.95
CA LEU A 554 10.43 6.29 -3.43
C LEU A 554 11.47 6.19 -2.30
N MET A 555 12.25 5.11 -2.30
CA MET A 555 13.38 4.92 -1.40
C MET A 555 14.40 6.07 -1.51
N LEU A 556 15.21 6.24 -0.49
CA LEU A 556 16.36 7.14 -0.53
C LEU A 556 17.47 6.59 -1.43
N GLY A 557 17.62 5.28 -1.48
CA GLY A 557 18.62 4.60 -2.29
C GLY A 557 18.90 3.19 -1.79
N TYR A 558 19.89 2.57 -2.44
CA TYR A 558 20.39 1.24 -2.08
C TYR A 558 21.60 1.31 -1.16
N MET A 559 21.64 0.40 -0.19
CA MET A 559 22.89 -0.03 0.45
C MET A 559 23.38 -1.31 -0.19
N GLN A 560 24.66 -1.40 -0.46
CA GLN A 560 25.28 -2.53 -1.14
C GLN A 560 26.38 -3.17 -0.28
N TYR A 561 26.64 -4.46 -0.52
CA TYR A 561 27.65 -5.22 0.21
C TYR A 561 29.04 -4.61 0.13
N ASP A 562 29.41 -4.11 -1.06
CA ASP A 562 30.74 -3.54 -1.34
C ASP A 562 30.92 -2.10 -0.82
N ALA A 563 29.81 -1.48 -0.35
CA ALA A 563 29.81 -0.14 0.26
C ALA A 563 28.92 -0.12 1.50
N PRO A 564 29.32 -0.81 2.59
CA PRO A 564 28.48 -1.03 3.77
C PRO A 564 27.97 0.24 4.42
N GLY A 565 26.68 0.31 4.66
CA GLY A 565 26.03 1.44 5.33
C GLY A 565 25.92 2.72 4.52
N LEU A 566 26.49 2.78 3.28
CA LEU A 566 26.37 3.94 2.41
C LEU A 566 25.15 3.83 1.52
N ILE A 567 24.33 4.89 1.49
CA ILE A 567 23.15 4.97 0.63
C ILE A 567 23.55 5.54 -0.72
N GLN A 568 23.33 4.77 -1.77
CA GLN A 568 23.50 5.19 -3.15
C GLN A 568 22.16 5.69 -3.68
N PRO A 569 22.04 7.00 -4.01
CA PRO A 569 20.80 7.60 -4.48
C PRO A 569 20.28 6.96 -5.75
N VAL A 570 18.97 7.09 -5.97
CA VAL A 570 18.27 6.52 -7.13
C VAL A 570 18.42 7.45 -8.32
N SER A 571 18.84 6.89 -9.45
CA SER A 571 18.86 7.57 -10.75
C SER A 571 18.50 6.60 -11.87
N SER A 572 18.02 7.12 -12.98
CA SER A 572 17.78 6.38 -14.20
C SER A 572 18.06 7.26 -15.43
N GLU A 573 17.77 6.77 -16.62
CA GLU A 573 17.89 7.50 -17.89
C GLU A 573 17.07 8.81 -17.91
N PHE A 574 16.06 8.91 -17.03
CA PHE A 574 15.24 10.11 -16.89
C PHE A 574 15.74 11.08 -15.82
N GLY A 575 16.91 10.80 -15.22
CA GLY A 575 17.58 11.65 -14.24
C GLY A 575 17.45 11.18 -12.79
N GLU A 576 17.90 12.03 -11.87
CA GLU A 576 17.84 11.75 -10.43
C GLU A 576 16.39 11.65 -9.91
N GLY A 577 16.18 10.79 -8.92
CA GLY A 577 14.87 10.54 -8.31
C GLY A 577 13.91 9.73 -9.19
N TRP A 578 14.35 9.21 -10.34
CA TRP A 578 13.63 8.24 -11.14
C TRP A 578 14.17 6.83 -10.89
N TYR A 579 13.27 5.91 -10.56
CA TYR A 579 13.59 4.51 -10.36
C TYR A 579 13.15 3.67 -11.55
N ARG A 580 14.09 2.94 -12.14
CA ARG A 580 13.86 1.97 -13.20
C ARG A 580 13.42 0.65 -12.58
N THR A 581 12.15 0.28 -12.72
CA THR A 581 11.58 -0.91 -12.07
C THR A 581 12.09 -2.23 -12.66
N GLY A 582 12.50 -2.19 -13.93
CA GLY A 582 12.82 -3.38 -14.71
C GLY A 582 11.58 -4.17 -15.16
N ASP A 583 10.39 -3.72 -14.83
CA ASP A 583 9.13 -4.30 -15.27
C ASP A 583 8.66 -3.63 -16.56
N VAL A 584 8.26 -4.44 -17.54
CA VAL A 584 7.65 -4.00 -18.79
C VAL A 584 6.16 -3.85 -18.55
N VAL A 585 5.65 -2.66 -18.79
CA VAL A 585 4.22 -2.35 -18.57
C VAL A 585 3.59 -1.70 -19.80
N ASP A 586 2.28 -1.80 -19.91
CA ASP A 586 1.44 -1.06 -20.83
C ASP A 586 0.45 -0.21 -20.01
N ILE A 587 0.38 1.10 -20.31
CA ILE A 587 -0.56 2.02 -19.67
C ILE A 587 -1.52 2.52 -20.74
N ASP A 588 -2.81 2.24 -20.55
CA ASP A 588 -3.82 2.69 -21.50
C ASP A 588 -4.20 4.16 -21.34
N ASP A 589 -5.02 4.66 -22.27
CA ASP A 589 -5.49 6.06 -22.28
C ASP A 589 -6.32 6.46 -21.05
N GLU A 590 -6.84 5.49 -20.31
CA GLU A 590 -7.56 5.71 -19.06
C GLU A 590 -6.63 5.61 -17.83
N GLY A 591 -5.34 5.35 -18.02
CA GLY A 591 -4.32 5.25 -16.99
C GLY A 591 -4.29 3.90 -16.25
N PHE A 592 -4.93 2.85 -16.79
CA PHE A 592 -4.80 1.51 -16.24
C PHE A 592 -3.49 0.86 -16.64
N LEU A 593 -2.78 0.36 -15.65
CA LEU A 593 -1.47 -0.26 -15.81
C LEU A 593 -1.62 -1.78 -15.90
N ARG A 594 -1.03 -2.35 -16.93
CA ARG A 594 -0.91 -3.80 -17.13
C ARG A 594 0.55 -4.22 -17.12
N ILE A 595 0.89 -5.22 -16.33
CA ILE A 595 2.22 -5.81 -16.33
C ILE A 595 2.31 -6.81 -17.48
N VAL A 596 3.26 -6.58 -18.38
CA VAL A 596 3.56 -7.44 -19.53
C VAL A 596 4.59 -8.50 -19.13
N GLY A 597 5.62 -8.11 -18.35
CA GLY A 597 6.67 -9.00 -17.87
C GLY A 597 7.84 -8.22 -17.29
N ARG A 598 8.96 -8.90 -17.05
CA ARG A 598 10.23 -8.27 -16.61
C ARG A 598 11.26 -8.31 -17.72
N VAL A 599 12.07 -7.27 -17.87
CA VAL A 599 13.15 -7.22 -18.90
C VAL A 599 14.06 -8.45 -18.80
N LYS A 600 14.46 -8.85 -17.60
CA LYS A 600 15.29 -10.03 -17.35
C LYS A 600 14.57 -11.37 -17.57
N ARG A 601 13.27 -11.35 -17.82
CA ARG A 601 12.42 -12.52 -18.10
C ARG A 601 11.94 -12.56 -19.56
N PHE A 602 12.71 -11.97 -20.46
CA PHE A 602 12.56 -12.15 -21.89
C PHE A 602 13.77 -12.90 -22.43
N ALA A 603 13.51 -13.90 -23.28
CA ALA A 603 14.50 -14.65 -24.01
C ALA A 603 14.52 -14.19 -25.47
N LYS A 604 15.70 -13.98 -26.05
CA LYS A 604 15.83 -13.69 -27.47
C LYS A 604 15.98 -14.98 -28.25
N ILE A 605 14.85 -15.51 -28.75
CA ILE A 605 14.78 -16.79 -29.47
C ILE A 605 14.58 -16.51 -30.95
N ALA A 606 15.51 -16.94 -31.78
CA ALA A 606 15.44 -16.76 -33.25
C ALA A 606 15.24 -15.29 -33.68
N GLY A 607 15.78 -14.34 -32.90
CA GLY A 607 15.66 -12.90 -33.16
C GLY A 607 14.44 -12.23 -32.54
N GLU A 608 13.49 -12.98 -32.00
CA GLU A 608 12.28 -12.47 -31.36
C GLU A 608 12.36 -12.51 -29.83
N MET A 609 11.73 -11.52 -29.16
CA MET A 609 11.67 -11.42 -27.71
C MET A 609 10.50 -12.24 -27.19
N VAL A 610 10.79 -13.36 -26.52
CA VAL A 610 9.82 -14.27 -25.92
C VAL A 610 9.75 -14.06 -24.41
N SER A 611 8.58 -13.73 -23.89
CA SER A 611 8.38 -13.59 -22.45
C SER A 611 8.32 -14.96 -21.77
N LEU A 612 9.14 -15.18 -20.74
CA LEU A 612 9.08 -16.39 -19.91
C LEU A 612 7.74 -16.48 -19.15
N ASP A 613 7.12 -15.35 -18.82
CA ASP A 613 5.78 -15.32 -18.22
C ASP A 613 4.71 -15.82 -19.21
N GLN A 614 4.91 -15.63 -20.52
CA GLN A 614 4.05 -16.19 -21.55
C GLN A 614 4.23 -17.71 -21.66
N VAL A 615 5.45 -18.21 -21.53
CA VAL A 615 5.74 -19.66 -21.47
C VAL A 615 5.03 -20.30 -20.29
N GLU A 616 5.11 -19.69 -19.10
CA GLU A 616 4.42 -20.17 -17.90
C GLU A 616 2.89 -20.13 -18.06
N ARG A 617 2.36 -19.09 -18.68
CA ARG A 617 0.93 -18.97 -18.94
C ARG A 617 0.40 -20.04 -19.89
N VAL A 618 1.18 -20.40 -20.91
CA VAL A 618 0.86 -21.52 -21.80
C VAL A 618 0.86 -22.85 -21.03
N ALA A 619 1.84 -23.04 -20.14
CA ALA A 619 1.92 -24.23 -19.30
C ALA A 619 0.75 -24.32 -18.32
N ALA A 620 0.41 -23.22 -17.65
CA ALA A 620 -0.72 -23.14 -16.72
C ALA A 620 -2.07 -23.41 -17.44
N ALA A 621 -2.24 -22.95 -18.67
CA ALA A 621 -3.44 -23.25 -19.46
C ALA A 621 -3.50 -24.72 -19.89
N ALA A 622 -2.35 -25.36 -20.11
CA ALA A 622 -2.28 -26.79 -20.44
C ALA A 622 -2.48 -27.68 -19.21
N SER A 623 -2.09 -27.21 -18.02
CA SER A 623 -2.17 -27.96 -16.74
C SER A 623 -2.42 -27.01 -15.56
N PRO A 624 -3.66 -26.54 -15.36
CA PRO A 624 -3.98 -25.50 -14.37
C PRO A 624 -3.90 -25.96 -12.91
N ALA A 625 -3.85 -27.27 -12.66
CA ALA A 625 -3.76 -27.83 -11.32
C ALA A 625 -2.35 -27.83 -10.72
N CYS A 626 -1.32 -27.66 -11.57
CA CYS A 626 0.08 -27.75 -11.19
C CYS A 626 0.80 -26.41 -11.30
N LEU A 627 1.91 -26.27 -10.57
CA LEU A 627 2.79 -25.12 -10.70
C LEU A 627 3.79 -25.36 -11.84
N HIS A 628 4.12 -24.24 -12.52
CA HIS A 628 5.07 -24.21 -13.63
C HIS A 628 5.98 -23.00 -13.47
N ALA A 629 7.24 -23.15 -13.88
CA ALA A 629 8.20 -22.05 -13.87
C ALA A 629 9.11 -22.14 -15.10
N ALA A 630 9.33 -21.03 -15.78
CA ALA A 630 10.21 -20.95 -16.93
C ALA A 630 11.47 -20.15 -16.61
N VAL A 631 12.62 -20.66 -17.04
CA VAL A 631 13.90 -19.96 -16.94
C VAL A 631 14.62 -19.93 -18.28
N LEU A 632 15.58 -19.02 -18.39
CA LEU A 632 16.45 -18.89 -19.53
C LEU A 632 17.63 -19.84 -19.38
N LYS A 633 18.03 -20.51 -20.46
CA LYS A 633 19.31 -21.23 -20.59
C LYS A 633 20.09 -20.62 -21.73
N LEU A 634 21.36 -20.30 -21.48
CA LEU A 634 22.33 -19.96 -22.53
C LEU A 634 22.85 -21.23 -23.15
N GLU A 635 22.80 -21.35 -24.46
CA GLU A 635 23.34 -22.51 -25.21
C GLU A 635 24.83 -22.31 -25.45
N ALA A 636 25.59 -23.41 -25.45
CA ALA A 636 27.05 -23.39 -25.71
C ALA A 636 27.42 -22.77 -27.07
N ALA A 637 26.50 -22.81 -28.04
CA ALA A 637 26.64 -22.21 -29.37
C ALA A 637 26.28 -20.73 -29.44
N GLY A 638 25.99 -20.05 -28.30
CA GLY A 638 25.73 -18.62 -28.24
C GLY A 638 24.27 -18.23 -28.54
N GLY A 639 23.31 -19.07 -28.22
CA GLY A 639 21.86 -18.78 -28.30
C GLY A 639 21.18 -18.80 -26.94
N GLU A 640 19.93 -18.31 -26.91
CA GLU A 640 19.06 -18.39 -25.73
C GLU A 640 17.94 -19.40 -25.98
N THR A 641 17.62 -20.23 -24.97
CA THR A 641 16.50 -21.16 -25.01
C THR A 641 15.71 -21.13 -23.71
N THR A 642 14.42 -21.48 -23.79
CA THR A 642 13.57 -21.55 -22.61
C THR A 642 13.53 -22.98 -22.04
N VAL A 643 13.61 -23.09 -20.72
CA VAL A 643 13.44 -24.34 -19.97
C VAL A 643 12.24 -24.19 -19.07
N LEU A 644 11.26 -25.08 -19.23
CA LEU A 644 10.05 -25.13 -18.42
C LEU A 644 10.19 -26.20 -17.34
N PHE A 645 10.16 -25.79 -16.08
CA PHE A 645 9.96 -26.70 -14.95
C PHE A 645 8.47 -26.89 -14.71
N THR A 646 8.05 -28.12 -14.46
CA THR A 646 6.63 -28.43 -14.24
C THR A 646 6.46 -29.48 -13.15
N ALA A 647 5.44 -29.28 -12.30
CA ALA A 647 5.02 -30.27 -11.31
C ALA A 647 3.99 -31.29 -11.90
N ASP A 648 3.58 -31.15 -13.17
CA ASP A 648 2.72 -32.10 -13.86
C ASP A 648 3.58 -33.15 -14.59
N PRO A 649 3.62 -34.43 -14.15
CA PRO A 649 4.41 -35.46 -14.81
C PRO A 649 3.87 -35.84 -16.18
N GLU A 650 2.59 -35.53 -16.48
CA GLU A 650 1.93 -35.84 -17.73
C GLU A 650 1.89 -34.68 -18.74
N LEU A 651 2.50 -33.55 -18.41
CA LEU A 651 2.55 -32.40 -19.31
C LEU A 651 3.45 -32.73 -20.50
N THR A 652 2.90 -32.62 -21.67
CA THR A 652 3.60 -32.85 -22.94
C THR A 652 3.66 -31.64 -23.82
N ARG A 653 4.63 -31.60 -24.74
CA ARG A 653 4.77 -30.50 -25.69
C ARG A 653 3.52 -30.37 -26.59
N SER A 654 2.85 -31.47 -26.90
CA SER A 654 1.59 -31.46 -27.66
C SER A 654 0.48 -30.72 -26.93
N ARG A 655 0.35 -30.94 -25.61
CA ARG A 655 -0.59 -30.18 -24.74
C ARG A 655 -0.26 -28.70 -24.71
N LEU A 656 1.04 -28.33 -24.59
CA LEU A 656 1.49 -26.94 -24.64
C LEU A 656 1.15 -26.27 -25.98
N LEU A 657 1.40 -26.94 -27.11
CA LEU A 657 1.07 -26.41 -28.44
C LEU A 657 -0.44 -26.16 -28.58
N LYS A 658 -1.27 -27.11 -28.13
CA LYS A 658 -2.73 -26.94 -28.13
C LYS A 658 -3.15 -25.72 -27.26
N ALA A 659 -2.60 -25.58 -26.08
CA ALA A 659 -2.87 -24.45 -25.20
C ALA A 659 -2.38 -23.11 -25.79
N ALA A 660 -1.19 -23.07 -26.38
CA ALA A 660 -0.66 -21.89 -27.05
C ALA A 660 -1.59 -21.41 -28.19
N ARG A 661 -2.07 -22.32 -29.02
CA ARG A 661 -3.03 -22.00 -30.09
C ARG A 661 -4.35 -21.46 -29.56
N ALA A 662 -4.87 -22.07 -28.47
CA ALA A 662 -6.11 -21.61 -27.82
C ALA A 662 -5.97 -20.21 -27.20
N LEU A 663 -4.79 -19.85 -26.72
CA LEU A 663 -4.47 -18.53 -26.17
C LEU A 663 -4.06 -17.49 -27.22
N GLY A 664 -3.93 -17.89 -28.50
CA GLY A 664 -3.33 -17.01 -29.52
C GLY A 664 -1.87 -16.63 -29.23
N ALA A 665 -1.16 -17.47 -28.48
CA ALA A 665 0.25 -17.26 -28.16
C ALA A 665 1.15 -17.71 -29.32
N GLN A 666 2.31 -17.03 -29.43
CA GLN A 666 3.32 -17.40 -30.42
C GLN A 666 3.84 -18.83 -30.16
N GLU A 667 4.16 -19.57 -31.20
CA GLU A 667 4.70 -20.92 -31.07
C GLU A 667 6.08 -20.94 -30.35
N LEU A 668 6.82 -19.85 -30.43
CA LEU A 668 8.07 -19.65 -29.71
C LEU A 668 7.90 -19.62 -28.16
N ALA A 669 6.69 -19.34 -27.67
CA ALA A 669 6.36 -19.42 -26.25
C ALA A 669 6.14 -20.86 -25.75
N VAL A 670 6.20 -21.86 -26.63
CA VAL A 670 6.17 -23.27 -26.24
C VAL A 670 7.59 -23.74 -25.95
N ALA A 671 7.88 -24.00 -24.68
CA ALA A 671 9.19 -24.45 -24.26
C ALA A 671 9.64 -25.70 -25.00
N ARG A 672 10.88 -25.68 -25.50
CA ARG A 672 11.50 -26.84 -26.14
C ARG A 672 11.98 -27.85 -25.13
N ASN A 673 12.47 -27.36 -24.00
CA ASN A 673 13.00 -28.16 -22.92
C ASN A 673 12.04 -28.15 -21.74
N MET A 674 11.68 -29.31 -21.22
CA MET A 674 10.87 -29.48 -20.02
C MET A 674 11.59 -30.34 -19.00
N ILE A 675 11.52 -29.93 -17.74
CA ILE A 675 12.04 -30.68 -16.59
C ILE A 675 10.87 -30.92 -15.64
N HIS A 676 10.58 -32.21 -15.41
CA HIS A 676 9.55 -32.61 -14.47
C HIS A 676 10.17 -32.70 -13.08
N MET A 677 9.51 -32.14 -12.07
CA MET A 677 9.93 -32.21 -10.67
C MET A 677 8.71 -32.29 -9.76
N PRO A 678 8.81 -32.96 -8.60
CA PRO A 678 7.65 -33.16 -7.71
C PRO A 678 7.05 -31.85 -7.22
N GLU A 679 7.88 -30.85 -6.94
CA GLU A 679 7.49 -29.53 -6.45
C GLU A 679 8.39 -28.44 -7.05
N ILE A 680 7.80 -27.33 -7.42
CA ILE A 680 8.53 -26.13 -7.84
C ILE A 680 9.03 -25.41 -6.56
N PRO A 681 10.33 -25.09 -6.45
CA PRO A 681 10.87 -24.41 -5.28
C PRO A 681 10.25 -23.02 -5.11
N LEU A 682 9.83 -22.71 -3.88
CA LEU A 682 9.25 -21.45 -3.50
C LEU A 682 10.09 -20.75 -2.42
N LEU A 683 10.20 -19.44 -2.51
CA LEU A 683 10.75 -18.58 -1.47
C LEU A 683 9.79 -18.53 -0.26
N GLY A 684 10.28 -18.14 0.91
CA GLY A 684 9.47 -18.01 2.13
C GLY A 684 8.26 -17.04 2.01
N ASN A 685 8.23 -16.21 0.98
CA ASN A 685 7.11 -15.34 0.61
C ASN A 685 6.14 -15.95 -0.40
N GLY A 686 6.33 -17.22 -0.78
CA GLY A 686 5.49 -17.96 -1.73
C GLY A 686 5.78 -17.71 -3.20
N LYS A 687 6.76 -16.87 -3.53
CA LYS A 687 7.19 -16.68 -4.93
C LYS A 687 8.06 -17.84 -5.38
N THR A 688 8.00 -18.14 -6.68
CA THR A 688 8.92 -19.12 -7.30
C THR A 688 10.37 -18.70 -7.09
N ASP A 689 11.20 -19.65 -6.64
CA ASP A 689 12.63 -19.43 -6.48
C ASP A 689 13.35 -19.67 -7.82
N TYR A 690 13.35 -18.64 -8.66
CA TYR A 690 14.00 -18.69 -9.96
C TYR A 690 15.52 -18.78 -9.87
N VAL A 691 16.13 -18.33 -8.77
CA VAL A 691 17.58 -18.47 -8.57
C VAL A 691 17.94 -19.94 -8.45
N ARG A 692 17.21 -20.65 -7.62
CA ARG A 692 17.39 -22.10 -7.47
C ARG A 692 17.13 -22.87 -8.77
N LEU A 693 16.11 -22.48 -9.52
CA LEU A 693 15.82 -23.11 -10.83
C LEU A 693 16.91 -22.83 -11.86
N MET A 694 17.50 -21.64 -11.88
CA MET A 694 18.63 -21.32 -12.75
C MET A 694 19.89 -22.11 -12.38
N GLU A 695 20.16 -22.31 -11.08
CA GLU A 695 21.25 -23.18 -10.62
C GLU A 695 21.07 -24.62 -11.13
N LEU A 696 19.83 -25.15 -11.05
CA LEU A 696 19.51 -26.49 -11.56
C LEU A 696 19.69 -26.61 -13.07
N VAL A 697 19.45 -25.54 -13.84
CA VAL A 697 19.68 -25.51 -15.29
C VAL A 697 21.16 -25.42 -15.64
N ALA A 698 21.97 -24.77 -14.79
CA ALA A 698 23.42 -24.67 -14.96
C ALA A 698 24.15 -25.98 -14.62
N ASP A 699 23.51 -26.88 -13.87
CA ASP A 699 24.06 -28.18 -13.51
C ASP A 699 23.85 -29.19 -14.65
N ASP A 700 24.92 -29.57 -15.34
CA ASP A 700 24.89 -30.51 -16.47
C ASP A 700 24.36 -31.91 -16.08
N SER A 701 24.38 -32.27 -14.79
CA SER A 701 23.84 -33.56 -14.30
C SER A 701 22.33 -33.69 -14.48
N VAL A 702 21.60 -32.58 -14.44
CA VAL A 702 20.15 -32.51 -14.66
C VAL A 702 19.76 -32.83 -16.13
N TRP A 703 20.71 -32.65 -17.05
CA TRP A 703 20.53 -32.94 -18.48
C TRP A 703 20.89 -34.37 -18.84
N ALA A 704 21.74 -35.02 -18.05
CA ALA A 704 22.21 -36.40 -18.29
C ALA A 704 21.11 -37.46 -18.09
N THR A 705 20.03 -37.15 -17.40
CA THR A 705 18.88 -38.07 -17.18
C THR A 705 17.91 -38.14 -18.37
N ARG A 706 18.24 -37.54 -19.50
CA ARG A 706 17.42 -37.47 -20.73
C ARG A 706 17.92 -38.34 -21.90
N CYS A 707 18.92 -39.24 -21.66
CA CYS A 707 19.29 -40.25 -22.65
C CYS A 707 18.54 -41.56 -22.44
#